data_cfe19949f2e6a7245a3ad8fce2553d5f
#
_entry.id   cfe19949f2e6a7245a3ad8fce2553d5f
#
_cell.length_a   1.000
_cell.length_b   1.000
_cell.length_c   1.000
_cell.angle_alpha   90.00
_cell.angle_beta   90.00
_cell.angle_gamma   90.00
#
_symmetry.space_group_name_H-M   'P 1'
#
loop_
_entity.id
_entity.type
_entity.pdbx_description
1 polymer ?
#
loop_
_entity_poly.entity_id
_entity_poly.type
_entity_poly.pdbx_seq_one_letter_code
_entity_poly.pdbx_strand_id
1 'polypeptide(L)'
;MTDKTPTEGTHKNPFFLPYDTPHDTVPFDRIRLEDYEEAMMEGIRREDEQIEKIVNNPEEPTFENTIIPEDDVQGRKHYYDLLNRVEAVFFNMLSAETNDEMDVLAQKMSPILTKHSNDVSLNPKVFERIKRVHEHHRELTPEEARLLENSYDGFVRSGALLDEDGKNRLRQLTEEASMLSLQFSQNLLKENKAYTLHIINEQQLDGLPDTARETAREAAKERELEGWVFTLDAPSYGPFMMYSTQRDLRQELFMARNTLCIKDNDTNNLEVCKRLVNLRREMAQLLGYDTYADYVMKYRMASSVENVYKLLNDLITAYKPTALSEHAEVEALAKEIEGDDFKMEPWDTAYYTHKLKMKKYDLDPEMLRPYFEVNNVIKGVFGLATRLYGITFKENKAIPVYHPDVKPYEVYDKDGSYLAVLYVDFHPRKGKRDGAWMTEFQGQWIDKDGKNVRPHASLVMNLSKPTEDKPALLRLGEVETFLHEFGHSLHGMFANTRFESMSGTNVWWDFVELPSQFMENFAVEKEFLKTFAFHYQTGEPMPDELIDKIIASRNFGAATACLRQVAFGLLDMAYYTQKDEFTDDIIPFEKQAWAKAIIGEQRKDTCMTVQFSHIMAGGYAAGYYSYKWAEVLDADAFSVFKHEGIFNQSTAQRFRDNILSRGGTEHPMELYKRFRGKEPTIQALMERDGIRTNKEL
;
A
#
# COMPACT_ATOMS: atom_id res chain seq x y z
N MET A 1 -10.28 31.16 -52.68
CA MET A 1 -10.80 30.59 -51.44
C MET A 1 -9.64 29.98 -50.75
N THR A 2 -9.07 30.67 -49.80
CA THR A 2 -7.84 30.29 -49.09
C THR A 2 -8.22 29.38 -47.93
N ASP A 3 -7.77 28.18 -48.06
CA ASP A 3 -7.79 27.15 -47.04
C ASP A 3 -6.85 27.58 -45.88
N LYS A 4 -7.39 28.00 -44.78
CA LYS A 4 -6.65 28.25 -43.54
C LYS A 4 -6.59 26.95 -42.77
N THR A 5 -5.53 26.17 -42.95
CA THR A 5 -5.09 25.19 -41.97
C THR A 5 -4.93 25.89 -40.61
N PRO A 6 -5.45 25.30 -39.50
CA PRO A 6 -5.19 25.86 -38.18
C PRO A 6 -3.67 25.69 -37.91
N THR A 7 -3.00 26.79 -37.63
CA THR A 7 -1.65 26.77 -37.05
C THR A 7 -1.70 25.95 -35.77
N GLU A 8 -1.06 24.77 -35.76
CA GLU A 8 -0.69 24.05 -34.56
C GLU A 8 0.08 25.02 -33.66
N GLY A 9 -0.57 25.47 -32.60
CA GLY A 9 0.13 26.15 -31.52
C GLY A 9 1.18 25.18 -30.98
N THR A 10 2.44 25.63 -30.90
CA THR A 10 3.52 24.84 -30.32
C THR A 10 3.10 24.34 -28.96
N HIS A 11 3.02 23.01 -28.77
CA HIS A 11 2.77 22.38 -27.48
C HIS A 11 3.76 22.93 -26.46
N LYS A 12 3.27 23.36 -25.29
CA LYS A 12 4.09 23.80 -24.18
C LYS A 12 3.97 22.76 -23.08
N ASN A 13 5.08 22.24 -22.60
CA ASN A 13 5.12 21.27 -21.53
C ASN A 13 4.41 21.81 -20.27
N PRO A 14 3.33 21.17 -19.82
CA PRO A 14 2.52 21.66 -18.70
C PRO A 14 3.29 21.74 -17.38
N PHE A 15 4.32 20.91 -17.18
CA PHE A 15 5.14 20.94 -15.98
C PHE A 15 5.95 22.22 -15.79
N PHE A 16 6.19 22.98 -16.85
CA PHE A 16 6.91 24.27 -16.79
C PHE A 16 5.99 25.47 -16.51
N LEU A 17 4.71 25.22 -16.43
CA LEU A 17 3.69 26.26 -16.23
C LEU A 17 3.01 26.10 -14.85
N PRO A 18 2.51 27.20 -14.26
CA PRO A 18 1.55 27.08 -13.17
C PRO A 18 0.34 26.28 -13.66
N TYR A 19 -0.17 25.38 -12.81
CA TYR A 19 -1.41 24.68 -13.14
C TYR A 19 -2.59 25.64 -12.99
N ASP A 20 -3.35 25.84 -14.06
CA ASP A 20 -4.55 26.70 -14.12
C ASP A 20 -5.85 25.90 -13.97
N THR A 21 -5.79 24.85 -13.19
CA THR A 21 -6.86 23.94 -12.85
C THR A 21 -7.44 24.25 -11.48
N PRO A 22 -8.64 23.77 -11.14
CA PRO A 22 -9.17 23.94 -9.78
C PRO A 22 -8.18 23.42 -8.73
N HIS A 23 -7.85 24.24 -7.73
CA HIS A 23 -6.88 23.96 -6.66
C HIS A 23 -5.45 23.67 -7.14
N ASP A 24 -5.08 24.14 -8.32
CA ASP A 24 -3.75 23.88 -8.92
C ASP A 24 -3.45 22.37 -9.09
N THR A 25 -4.48 21.57 -9.36
CA THR A 25 -4.35 20.11 -9.57
C THR A 25 -3.66 19.79 -10.88
N VAL A 26 -3.10 18.58 -10.97
CA VAL A 26 -2.36 18.10 -12.16
C VAL A 26 -3.22 18.17 -13.41
N PRO A 27 -2.78 18.84 -14.50
CA PRO A 27 -3.51 18.97 -15.75
C PRO A 27 -3.35 17.72 -16.65
N PHE A 28 -3.84 16.57 -16.20
CA PHE A 28 -3.67 15.26 -16.87
C PHE A 28 -4.08 15.25 -18.33
N ASP A 29 -5.10 16.06 -18.70
CA ASP A 29 -5.63 16.19 -20.06
C ASP A 29 -4.66 16.88 -21.04
N ARG A 30 -3.58 17.49 -20.54
CA ARG A 30 -2.60 18.25 -21.31
C ARG A 30 -1.20 17.63 -21.31
N ILE A 31 -0.92 16.68 -20.39
CA ILE A 31 0.39 16.03 -20.27
C ILE A 31 0.53 14.95 -21.35
N ARG A 32 1.67 14.93 -22.01
CA ARG A 32 2.08 13.93 -23.01
C ARG A 32 3.30 13.14 -22.51
N LEU A 33 3.56 11.99 -23.10
CA LEU A 33 4.67 11.14 -22.71
C LEU A 33 6.04 11.86 -22.81
N GLU A 34 6.26 12.63 -23.87
CA GLU A 34 7.48 13.41 -24.08
C GLU A 34 7.72 14.49 -23.04
N ASP A 35 6.65 15.00 -22.38
CA ASP A 35 6.75 16.04 -21.37
C ASP A 35 7.48 15.56 -20.11
N TYR A 36 7.38 14.25 -19.76
CA TYR A 36 7.99 13.71 -18.58
C TYR A 36 9.53 13.75 -18.62
N GLU A 37 10.12 13.25 -19.70
CA GLU A 37 11.59 13.23 -19.83
C GLU A 37 12.17 14.65 -19.82
N GLU A 38 11.59 15.55 -20.61
CA GLU A 38 12.04 16.94 -20.69
C GLU A 38 11.96 17.62 -19.32
N ALA A 39 10.86 17.42 -18.59
CA ALA A 39 10.67 18.04 -17.29
C ALA A 39 11.54 17.42 -16.19
N MET A 40 11.79 16.10 -16.21
CA MET A 40 12.72 15.44 -15.28
C MET A 40 14.15 15.95 -15.47
N MET A 41 14.61 16.04 -16.73
CA MET A 41 15.97 16.53 -17.02
C MET A 41 16.15 17.99 -16.63
N GLU A 42 15.15 18.84 -16.86
CA GLU A 42 15.17 20.23 -16.42
C GLU A 42 15.06 20.33 -14.88
N GLY A 43 14.30 19.46 -14.23
CA GLY A 43 14.21 19.36 -12.78
C GLY A 43 15.58 19.05 -12.15
N ILE A 44 16.28 18.03 -12.65
CA ILE A 44 17.67 17.70 -12.25
C ILE A 44 18.57 18.93 -12.38
N ARG A 45 18.54 19.61 -13.53
CA ARG A 45 19.38 20.80 -13.77
C ARG A 45 19.09 21.90 -12.74
N ARG A 46 17.82 22.14 -12.39
CA ARG A 46 17.45 23.16 -11.39
C ARG A 46 17.90 22.80 -10.00
N GLU A 47 17.79 21.54 -9.63
CA GLU A 47 18.29 21.06 -8.34
C GLU A 47 19.79 21.16 -8.24
N ASP A 48 20.55 20.79 -9.28
CA ASP A 48 22.00 20.98 -9.35
C ASP A 48 22.38 22.44 -9.14
N GLU A 49 21.69 23.38 -9.79
CA GLU A 49 21.91 24.82 -9.59
C GLU A 49 21.61 25.27 -8.15
N GLN A 50 20.60 24.70 -7.52
CA GLN A 50 20.27 25.02 -6.12
C GLN A 50 21.30 24.44 -5.16
N ILE A 51 21.76 23.22 -5.39
CA ILE A 51 22.88 22.63 -4.62
C ILE A 51 24.14 23.47 -4.75
N GLU A 52 24.48 23.95 -5.94
CA GLU A 52 25.61 24.84 -6.13
C GLU A 52 25.49 26.15 -5.34
N LYS A 53 24.28 26.73 -5.26
CA LYS A 53 24.03 27.92 -4.43
C LYS A 53 24.21 27.63 -2.94
N ILE A 54 23.76 26.46 -2.45
CA ILE A 54 23.93 26.06 -1.06
C ILE A 54 25.40 25.90 -0.73
N VAL A 55 26.15 25.11 -1.53
CA VAL A 55 27.56 24.79 -1.23
C VAL A 55 28.52 25.96 -1.42
N ASN A 56 28.18 26.91 -2.29
CA ASN A 56 28.99 28.10 -2.55
C ASN A 56 28.55 29.34 -1.73
N ASN A 57 27.57 29.19 -0.85
CA ASN A 57 27.15 30.30 0.03
C ASN A 57 28.31 30.67 0.99
N PRO A 58 28.82 31.91 0.95
CA PRO A 58 29.95 32.34 1.78
C PRO A 58 29.59 32.56 3.25
N GLU A 59 28.31 32.64 3.58
CA GLU A 59 27.83 32.82 4.94
C GLU A 59 27.98 31.54 5.76
N GLU A 60 28.13 31.71 7.09
CA GLU A 60 28.11 30.57 8.00
C GLU A 60 26.82 29.78 7.83
N PRO A 61 26.89 28.45 7.86
CA PRO A 61 25.70 27.59 7.74
C PRO A 61 24.69 27.82 8.87
N THR A 62 23.46 28.09 8.48
CA THR A 62 22.31 28.23 9.41
C THR A 62 21.18 27.34 8.96
N PHE A 63 20.19 27.18 9.83
CA PHE A 63 18.97 26.43 9.49
C PHE A 63 18.30 27.02 8.23
N GLU A 64 18.24 28.36 8.13
CA GLU A 64 17.56 29.08 7.05
C GLU A 64 18.31 29.05 5.70
N ASN A 65 19.65 29.05 5.73
CA ASN A 65 20.44 29.08 4.49
C ASN A 65 20.99 27.72 4.04
N THR A 66 20.74 26.66 4.83
CA THR A 66 21.24 25.30 4.54
C THR A 66 20.13 24.26 4.60
N ILE A 67 19.39 24.15 5.74
CA ILE A 67 18.40 23.10 5.92
C ILE A 67 17.13 23.35 5.09
N ILE A 68 16.60 24.58 5.11
CA ILE A 68 15.42 24.93 4.31
C ILE A 68 15.66 24.75 2.80
N PRO A 69 16.74 25.31 2.21
CA PRO A 69 17.02 25.12 0.78
C PRO A 69 17.33 23.66 0.40
N GLU A 70 17.95 22.90 1.28
CA GLU A 70 18.24 21.47 1.07
C GLU A 70 16.96 20.64 1.12
N ASP A 71 16.06 20.92 2.03
CA ASP A 71 14.74 20.31 2.10
C ASP A 71 13.93 20.56 0.81
N ASP A 72 14.03 21.77 0.23
CA ASP A 72 13.44 22.08 -1.07
C ASP A 72 14.07 21.23 -2.20
N VAL A 73 15.39 21.05 -2.22
CA VAL A 73 16.11 20.27 -3.24
C VAL A 73 15.78 18.78 -3.18
N GLN A 74 15.68 18.22 -1.99
CA GLN A 74 15.33 16.81 -1.84
C GLN A 74 13.83 16.51 -2.06
N GLY A 75 13.06 17.50 -2.52
CA GLY A 75 11.64 17.36 -2.78
C GLY A 75 10.80 17.07 -1.54
N ARG A 76 11.34 17.38 -0.36
CA ARG A 76 10.65 17.19 0.91
C ARG A 76 9.73 18.34 1.25
N LYS A 77 9.88 19.46 0.55
CA LYS A 77 9.08 20.66 0.67
C LYS A 77 8.78 21.19 -0.73
N HIS A 78 7.65 20.95 -1.22
CA HIS A 78 7.19 21.16 -2.62
C HIS A 78 7.28 22.62 -3.15
N TYR A 79 8.30 23.34 -2.78
CA TYR A 79 8.31 24.79 -2.89
C TYR A 79 8.71 25.34 -4.27
N TYR A 80 9.69 24.71 -4.94
CA TYR A 80 10.16 25.06 -6.29
C TYR A 80 10.56 23.82 -7.09
N ASP A 81 10.17 22.67 -6.62
CA ASP A 81 10.69 21.42 -7.08
C ASP A 81 9.92 20.89 -8.28
N LEU A 82 10.46 21.18 -9.45
CA LEU A 82 9.97 20.63 -10.69
C LEU A 82 10.12 19.11 -10.74
N LEU A 83 11.27 18.60 -10.27
CA LEU A 83 11.57 17.17 -10.36
C LEU A 83 10.58 16.33 -9.54
N ASN A 84 10.37 16.69 -8.27
CA ASN A 84 9.43 16.00 -7.39
C ASN A 84 7.99 16.01 -7.95
N ARG A 85 7.54 17.15 -8.49
CA ARG A 85 6.22 17.25 -9.13
C ARG A 85 6.06 16.30 -10.31
N VAL A 86 7.09 16.19 -11.14
CA VAL A 86 7.08 15.31 -12.31
C VAL A 86 7.17 13.86 -11.88
N GLU A 87 8.06 13.52 -10.95
CA GLU A 87 8.21 12.18 -10.40
C GLU A 87 6.92 11.70 -9.72
N ALA A 88 6.29 12.54 -8.90
CA ALA A 88 5.02 12.20 -8.24
C ALA A 88 3.94 11.84 -9.25
N VAL A 89 3.84 12.55 -10.37
CA VAL A 89 2.89 12.21 -11.43
C VAL A 89 3.32 10.97 -12.20
N PHE A 90 4.57 10.91 -12.65
CA PHE A 90 5.06 9.83 -13.50
C PHE A 90 4.99 8.46 -12.82
N PHE A 91 5.50 8.33 -11.60
CA PHE A 91 5.52 7.04 -10.89
C PHE A 91 4.13 6.62 -10.42
N ASN A 92 3.24 7.58 -10.14
CA ASN A 92 1.83 7.27 -9.94
C ASN A 92 1.19 6.68 -11.21
N MET A 93 1.42 7.33 -12.36
CA MET A 93 0.89 6.83 -13.64
C MET A 93 1.54 5.52 -14.06
N LEU A 94 2.82 5.32 -13.81
CA LEU A 94 3.50 4.03 -14.06
C LEU A 94 2.85 2.86 -13.28
N SER A 95 2.21 3.12 -12.15
CA SER A 95 1.49 2.12 -11.36
C SER A 95 0.00 2.05 -11.70
N ALA A 96 -0.64 3.18 -11.99
CA ALA A 96 -2.10 3.26 -12.15
C ALA A 96 -2.59 3.24 -13.61
N GLU A 97 -1.76 3.67 -14.58
CA GLU A 97 -2.14 3.82 -15.99
C GLU A 97 -0.93 3.66 -16.93
N THR A 98 -0.15 2.58 -16.78
CA THR A 98 1.05 2.34 -17.59
C THR A 98 0.72 1.78 -18.98
N ASN A 99 1.72 1.91 -19.87
CA ASN A 99 1.78 1.27 -21.17
C ASN A 99 3.24 0.99 -21.55
N ASP A 100 3.45 0.26 -22.64
CA ASP A 100 4.79 -0.17 -23.09
C ASP A 100 5.76 1.03 -23.28
N GLU A 101 5.26 2.18 -23.74
CA GLU A 101 6.08 3.38 -23.96
C GLU A 101 6.50 4.03 -22.62
N MET A 102 5.60 4.07 -21.63
CA MET A 102 5.91 4.51 -20.26
C MET A 102 6.92 3.58 -19.60
N ASP A 103 6.78 2.28 -19.78
CA ASP A 103 7.71 1.28 -19.23
C ASP A 103 9.12 1.47 -19.80
N VAL A 104 9.25 1.74 -21.10
CA VAL A 104 10.53 2.06 -21.75
C VAL A 104 11.12 3.35 -21.18
N LEU A 105 10.29 4.39 -21.00
CA LEU A 105 10.73 5.65 -20.40
C LEU A 105 11.17 5.46 -18.94
N ALA A 106 10.46 4.66 -18.16
CA ALA A 106 10.85 4.33 -16.79
C ALA A 106 12.22 3.64 -16.72
N GLN A 107 12.48 2.67 -17.62
CA GLN A 107 13.78 2.00 -17.72
C GLN A 107 14.92 2.98 -18.07
N LYS A 108 14.64 3.96 -18.91
CA LYS A 108 15.60 5.01 -19.27
C LYS A 108 15.88 5.98 -18.13
N MET A 109 14.82 6.45 -17.46
CA MET A 109 14.92 7.52 -16.46
C MET A 109 15.35 7.03 -15.08
N SER A 110 14.96 5.83 -14.66
CA SER A 110 15.29 5.31 -13.32
C SER A 110 16.78 5.36 -12.97
N PRO A 111 17.72 4.92 -13.82
CA PRO A 111 19.15 5.02 -13.50
C PRO A 111 19.64 6.48 -13.43
N ILE A 112 19.07 7.38 -14.24
CA ILE A 112 19.42 8.81 -14.25
C ILE A 112 18.98 9.46 -12.93
N LEU A 113 17.74 9.21 -12.53
CA LEU A 113 17.17 9.73 -11.28
C LEU A 113 17.89 9.16 -10.04
N THR A 114 18.19 7.86 -10.03
CA THR A 114 18.94 7.22 -8.95
C THR A 114 20.35 7.80 -8.84
N LYS A 115 21.03 8.02 -9.99
CA LYS A 115 22.34 8.66 -10.00
C LYS A 115 22.27 10.07 -9.42
N HIS A 116 21.31 10.87 -9.85
CA HIS A 116 21.13 12.24 -9.34
C HIS A 116 20.88 12.25 -7.82
N SER A 117 19.96 11.41 -7.33
CA SER A 117 19.69 11.26 -5.89
C SER A 117 20.94 10.89 -5.10
N ASN A 118 21.77 9.98 -5.63
CA ASN A 118 23.05 9.64 -5.02
C ASN A 118 24.04 10.82 -5.06
N ASP A 119 24.09 11.58 -6.13
CA ASP A 119 24.97 12.74 -6.25
C ASP A 119 24.63 13.84 -5.24
N VAL A 120 23.35 14.02 -4.93
CA VAL A 120 22.89 14.94 -3.88
C VAL A 120 23.20 14.38 -2.49
N SER A 121 22.73 13.17 -2.16
CA SER A 121 22.81 12.58 -0.82
C SER A 121 24.25 12.22 -0.38
N LEU A 122 25.16 12.02 -1.33
CA LEU A 122 26.58 11.76 -1.09
C LEU A 122 27.47 13.00 -1.27
N ASN A 123 26.88 14.18 -1.47
CA ASN A 123 27.65 15.41 -1.67
C ASN A 123 28.34 15.85 -0.35
N PRO A 124 29.70 15.81 -0.29
CA PRO A 124 30.40 16.09 0.96
C PRO A 124 30.30 17.56 1.39
N LYS A 125 30.11 18.49 0.44
CA LYS A 125 29.99 19.93 0.75
C LYS A 125 28.62 20.26 1.35
N VAL A 126 27.55 19.63 0.83
CA VAL A 126 26.20 19.75 1.42
C VAL A 126 26.22 19.18 2.83
N PHE A 127 26.74 17.96 2.99
CA PHE A 127 26.80 17.32 4.30
C PHE A 127 27.60 18.10 5.32
N GLU A 128 28.75 18.68 4.96
CA GLU A 128 29.55 19.50 5.87
C GLU A 128 28.76 20.72 6.39
N ARG A 129 27.95 21.35 5.53
CA ARG A 129 27.09 22.46 5.95
C ARG A 129 25.98 21.99 6.87
N ILE A 130 25.29 20.88 6.56
CA ILE A 130 24.25 20.28 7.42
C ILE A 130 24.84 19.91 8.78
N LYS A 131 26.02 19.28 8.81
CA LYS A 131 26.72 18.90 10.03
C LYS A 131 27.03 20.10 10.90
N ARG A 132 27.50 21.21 10.33
CA ARG A 132 27.75 22.45 11.06
C ARG A 132 26.48 23.03 11.68
N VAL A 133 25.36 23.02 10.95
CA VAL A 133 24.06 23.43 11.50
C VAL A 133 23.64 22.51 12.63
N HIS A 134 23.81 21.18 12.47
CA HIS A 134 23.48 20.20 13.50
C HIS A 134 24.30 20.39 14.78
N GLU A 135 25.58 20.73 14.67
CA GLU A 135 26.46 21.00 15.81
C GLU A 135 26.23 22.39 16.43
N HIS A 136 25.84 23.40 15.63
CA HIS A 136 25.77 24.80 16.01
C HIS A 136 24.56 25.51 15.41
N HIS A 137 23.41 25.46 16.06
CA HIS A 137 22.21 26.15 15.61
C HIS A 137 21.62 27.08 16.68
N ARG A 138 20.78 28.03 16.25
CA ARG A 138 19.93 28.79 17.15
C ARG A 138 18.92 27.87 17.87
N GLU A 139 18.20 28.40 18.85
CA GLU A 139 17.03 27.68 19.37
C GLU A 139 16.01 27.43 18.26
N LEU A 140 15.64 26.18 18.08
CA LEU A 140 14.73 25.70 17.05
C LEU A 140 13.38 25.35 17.66
N THR A 141 12.31 25.50 16.87
CA THR A 141 11.02 24.91 17.22
C THR A 141 11.11 23.38 17.16
N PRO A 142 10.20 22.63 17.82
CA PRO A 142 10.22 21.16 17.75
C PRO A 142 10.21 20.59 16.33
N GLU A 143 9.42 21.16 15.40
CA GLU A 143 9.40 20.72 14.01
C GLU A 143 10.69 21.06 13.26
N GLU A 144 11.29 22.24 13.51
CA GLU A 144 12.59 22.60 12.93
C GLU A 144 13.70 21.68 13.43
N ALA A 145 13.72 21.38 14.74
CA ALA A 145 14.67 20.45 15.33
C ALA A 145 14.51 19.04 14.72
N ARG A 146 13.27 18.62 14.49
CA ARG A 146 12.98 17.34 13.85
C ARG A 146 13.44 17.30 12.40
N LEU A 147 13.22 18.38 11.63
CA LEU A 147 13.70 18.48 10.25
C LEU A 147 15.23 18.43 10.21
N LEU A 148 15.92 19.16 11.07
CA LEU A 148 17.39 19.16 11.15
C LEU A 148 17.92 17.75 11.45
N GLU A 149 17.34 17.06 12.43
CA GLU A 149 17.72 15.69 12.77
C GLU A 149 17.48 14.74 11.60
N ASN A 150 16.30 14.82 10.97
CA ASN A 150 15.97 13.99 9.81
C ASN A 150 16.93 14.25 8.63
N SER A 151 17.30 15.51 8.36
CA SER A 151 18.26 15.86 7.31
C SER A 151 19.64 15.30 7.61
N TYR A 152 20.18 15.54 8.81
CA TYR A 152 21.48 15.01 9.22
C TYR A 152 21.53 13.48 9.15
N ASP A 153 20.57 12.82 9.78
CA ASP A 153 20.46 11.37 9.78
C ASP A 153 20.24 10.80 8.36
N GLY A 154 19.47 11.48 7.54
CA GLY A 154 19.23 11.09 6.14
C GLY A 154 20.55 11.01 5.36
N PHE A 155 21.41 12.01 5.45
CA PHE A 155 22.72 12.01 4.82
C PHE A 155 23.66 10.94 5.40
N VAL A 156 23.71 10.78 6.72
CA VAL A 156 24.51 9.73 7.36
C VAL A 156 24.09 8.33 6.88
N ARG A 157 22.80 8.08 6.84
CA ARG A 157 22.22 6.81 6.37
C ARG A 157 22.40 6.57 4.88
N SER A 158 22.50 7.63 4.10
CA SER A 158 22.81 7.57 2.67
C SER A 158 24.31 7.44 2.39
N GLY A 159 25.16 7.36 3.42
CA GLY A 159 26.59 7.09 3.28
C GLY A 159 27.49 8.32 3.27
N ALA A 160 27.02 9.48 3.74
CA ALA A 160 27.83 10.71 3.77
C ALA A 160 29.14 10.59 4.56
N LEU A 161 29.21 9.69 5.52
CA LEU A 161 30.42 9.43 6.33
C LEU A 161 31.39 8.43 5.69
N LEU A 162 31.05 7.82 4.56
CA LEU A 162 31.91 6.90 3.82
C LEU A 162 33.06 7.67 3.14
N ASP A 163 34.19 6.98 2.95
CA ASP A 163 35.25 7.45 2.06
C ASP A 163 34.79 7.37 0.57
N GLU A 164 35.59 7.88 -0.33
CA GLU A 164 35.21 7.95 -1.77
C GLU A 164 35.02 6.54 -2.39
N ASP A 165 35.80 5.55 -1.98
CA ASP A 165 35.65 4.17 -2.48
C ASP A 165 34.33 3.57 -1.98
N GLY A 166 33.99 3.78 -0.71
CA GLY A 166 32.72 3.39 -0.12
C GLY A 166 31.52 4.06 -0.79
N LYS A 167 31.59 5.38 -1.04
CA LYS A 167 30.55 6.11 -1.76
C LYS A 167 30.34 5.59 -3.18
N ASN A 168 31.45 5.35 -3.91
CA ASN A 168 31.37 4.79 -5.25
C ASN A 168 30.75 3.38 -5.25
N ARG A 169 31.11 2.55 -4.25
CA ARG A 169 30.47 1.23 -4.10
C ARG A 169 28.99 1.35 -3.80
N LEU A 170 28.58 2.24 -2.90
CA LEU A 170 27.18 2.46 -2.57
C LEU A 170 26.35 2.92 -3.78
N ARG A 171 26.90 3.83 -4.62
CA ARG A 171 26.26 4.23 -5.89
C ARG A 171 25.97 3.03 -6.78
N GLN A 172 26.96 2.16 -7.00
CA GLN A 172 26.78 0.95 -7.81
C GLN A 172 25.69 0.04 -7.24
N LEU A 173 25.68 -0.18 -5.92
CA LEU A 173 24.70 -1.04 -5.25
C LEU A 173 23.28 -0.48 -5.36
N THR A 174 23.11 0.82 -5.16
CA THR A 174 21.78 1.47 -5.23
C THR A 174 21.25 1.53 -6.66
N GLU A 175 22.08 1.82 -7.64
CA GLU A 175 21.71 1.80 -9.06
C GLU A 175 21.27 0.40 -9.50
N GLU A 176 22.05 -0.63 -9.15
CA GLU A 176 21.70 -2.02 -9.46
C GLU A 176 20.39 -2.45 -8.77
N ALA A 177 20.22 -2.09 -7.49
CA ALA A 177 19.00 -2.41 -6.73
C ALA A 177 17.75 -1.75 -7.33
N SER A 178 17.84 -0.49 -7.77
CA SER A 178 16.75 0.21 -8.44
C SER A 178 16.33 -0.49 -9.74
N MET A 179 17.30 -0.84 -10.58
CA MET A 179 17.03 -1.53 -11.85
C MET A 179 16.42 -2.92 -11.64
N LEU A 180 16.92 -3.68 -10.66
CA LEU A 180 16.38 -5.01 -10.36
C LEU A 180 14.98 -4.94 -9.73
N SER A 181 14.69 -3.94 -8.92
CA SER A 181 13.35 -3.73 -8.37
C SER A 181 12.32 -3.41 -9.46
N LEU A 182 12.71 -2.58 -10.42
CA LEU A 182 11.89 -2.30 -11.60
C LEU A 182 11.67 -3.56 -12.45
N GLN A 183 12.75 -4.29 -12.75
CA GLN A 183 12.69 -5.56 -13.49
C GLN A 183 11.78 -6.58 -12.81
N PHE A 184 11.90 -6.74 -11.49
CA PHE A 184 11.03 -7.61 -10.69
C PHE A 184 9.56 -7.28 -10.93
N SER A 185 9.20 -6.00 -10.83
CA SER A 185 7.81 -5.54 -10.97
C SER A 185 7.27 -5.74 -12.39
N GLN A 186 8.07 -5.42 -13.40
CA GLN A 186 7.70 -5.59 -14.81
C GLN A 186 7.55 -7.07 -15.19
N ASN A 187 8.45 -7.94 -14.72
CA ASN A 187 8.37 -9.38 -14.93
C ASN A 187 7.07 -9.96 -14.35
N LEU A 188 6.75 -9.58 -13.11
CA LEU A 188 5.54 -10.05 -12.42
C LEU A 188 4.27 -9.58 -13.13
N LEU A 189 4.20 -8.31 -13.50
CA LEU A 189 3.05 -7.76 -14.24
C LEU A 189 2.87 -8.48 -15.57
N LYS A 190 3.95 -8.62 -16.35
CA LYS A 190 3.93 -9.28 -17.67
C LYS A 190 3.43 -10.71 -17.56
N GLU A 191 3.94 -11.51 -16.65
CA GLU A 191 3.55 -12.92 -16.52
C GLU A 191 2.14 -13.08 -15.94
N ASN A 192 1.75 -12.23 -14.98
CA ASN A 192 0.39 -12.21 -14.45
C ASN A 192 -0.66 -11.94 -15.55
N LYS A 193 -0.44 -10.90 -16.36
CA LYS A 193 -1.38 -10.50 -17.41
C LYS A 193 -1.38 -11.43 -18.65
N ALA A 194 -0.32 -12.23 -18.83
CA ALA A 194 -0.21 -13.19 -19.93
C ALA A 194 -1.06 -14.45 -19.70
N TYR A 195 -1.37 -14.79 -18.43
CA TYR A 195 -2.13 -16.01 -18.13
C TYR A 195 -3.64 -15.81 -18.26
N THR A 196 -4.30 -16.76 -18.89
CA THR A 196 -5.76 -16.88 -18.92
C THR A 196 -6.19 -18.33 -18.86
N LEU A 197 -7.22 -18.63 -18.08
CA LEU A 197 -7.97 -19.87 -18.14
C LEU A 197 -9.21 -19.65 -19.02
N HIS A 198 -9.18 -20.18 -20.25
CA HIS A 198 -10.25 -20.03 -21.21
C HIS A 198 -11.19 -21.24 -21.18
N ILE A 199 -12.46 -21.03 -20.89
CA ILE A 199 -13.50 -22.04 -20.77
C ILE A 199 -14.56 -21.81 -21.86
N ILE A 200 -14.89 -22.86 -22.62
CA ILE A 200 -15.97 -22.86 -23.64
C ILE A 200 -17.13 -23.74 -23.18
N ASN A 201 -16.85 -24.80 -22.45
CA ASN A 201 -17.88 -25.73 -21.97
C ASN A 201 -18.54 -25.18 -20.69
N GLU A 202 -19.81 -24.83 -20.78
CA GLU A 202 -20.59 -24.28 -19.66
C GLU A 202 -20.64 -25.22 -18.43
N GLN A 203 -20.53 -26.52 -18.60
CA GLN A 203 -20.49 -27.47 -17.48
C GLN A 203 -19.28 -27.28 -16.57
N GLN A 204 -18.19 -26.72 -17.10
CA GLN A 204 -16.99 -26.40 -16.33
C GLN A 204 -17.15 -25.15 -15.42
N LEU A 205 -18.26 -24.44 -15.54
CA LEU A 205 -18.61 -23.31 -14.68
C LEU A 205 -19.43 -23.72 -13.45
N ASP A 206 -19.67 -25.03 -13.27
CA ASP A 206 -20.47 -25.52 -12.16
C ASP A 206 -19.95 -25.02 -10.81
N GLY A 207 -20.89 -24.58 -9.95
CA GLY A 207 -20.61 -23.97 -8.65
C GLY A 207 -20.32 -22.46 -8.69
N LEU A 208 -19.91 -21.90 -9.83
CA LEU A 208 -19.59 -20.48 -9.91
C LEU A 208 -20.85 -19.60 -9.85
N PRO A 209 -20.84 -18.51 -9.06
CA PRO A 209 -21.96 -17.56 -9.01
C PRO A 209 -22.08 -16.79 -10.34
N ASP A 210 -23.28 -16.28 -10.61
CA ASP A 210 -23.58 -15.53 -11.84
C ASP A 210 -22.65 -14.32 -12.02
N THR A 211 -22.33 -13.62 -10.94
CA THR A 211 -21.39 -12.50 -10.96
C THR A 211 -20.02 -12.88 -11.50
N ALA A 212 -19.48 -14.04 -11.08
CA ALA A 212 -18.18 -14.53 -11.57
C ALA A 212 -18.26 -14.96 -13.04
N ARG A 213 -19.38 -15.57 -13.46
CA ARG A 213 -19.62 -15.97 -14.86
C ARG A 213 -19.76 -14.75 -15.77
N GLU A 214 -20.50 -13.74 -15.34
CA GLU A 214 -20.66 -12.47 -16.07
C GLU A 214 -19.30 -11.77 -16.25
N THR A 215 -18.54 -11.62 -15.18
CA THR A 215 -17.19 -11.02 -15.22
C THR A 215 -16.26 -11.79 -16.18
N ALA A 216 -16.29 -13.12 -16.14
CA ALA A 216 -15.47 -13.95 -17.02
C ALA A 216 -15.91 -13.87 -18.50
N ARG A 217 -17.21 -13.68 -18.76
CA ARG A 217 -17.75 -13.46 -20.10
C ARG A 217 -17.29 -12.11 -20.68
N GLU A 218 -17.33 -11.05 -19.88
CA GLU A 218 -16.81 -9.75 -20.29
C GLU A 218 -15.29 -9.81 -20.57
N ALA A 219 -14.53 -10.51 -19.73
CA ALA A 219 -13.10 -10.72 -19.96
C ALA A 219 -12.80 -11.51 -21.25
N ALA A 220 -13.69 -12.42 -21.67
CA ALA A 220 -13.59 -13.11 -22.95
C ALA A 220 -13.90 -12.15 -24.13
N LYS A 221 -14.96 -11.35 -24.03
CA LYS A 221 -15.31 -10.32 -25.03
C LYS A 221 -14.17 -9.32 -25.25
N GLU A 222 -13.57 -8.81 -24.18
CA GLU A 222 -12.41 -7.89 -24.26
C GLU A 222 -11.24 -8.48 -25.05
N ARG A 223 -11.17 -9.82 -25.14
CA ARG A 223 -10.13 -10.58 -25.86
C ARG A 223 -10.61 -11.15 -27.20
N GLU A 224 -11.82 -10.79 -27.63
CA GLU A 224 -12.45 -11.31 -28.85
C GLU A 224 -12.59 -12.86 -28.85
N LEU A 225 -12.85 -13.45 -27.66
CA LEU A 225 -13.03 -14.88 -27.45
C LEU A 225 -14.49 -15.22 -27.14
N GLU A 226 -14.93 -16.39 -27.56
CA GLU A 226 -16.20 -16.99 -27.14
C GLU A 226 -16.03 -17.65 -25.76
N GLY A 227 -17.12 -17.76 -24.99
CA GLY A 227 -17.12 -18.41 -23.67
C GLY A 227 -16.72 -17.50 -22.54
N TRP A 228 -15.82 -17.97 -21.68
CA TRP A 228 -15.43 -17.31 -20.41
C TRP A 228 -13.92 -17.34 -20.23
N VAL A 229 -13.36 -16.24 -19.74
CA VAL A 229 -11.94 -16.12 -19.42
C VAL A 229 -11.78 -15.74 -17.95
N PHE A 230 -11.02 -16.58 -17.23
CA PHE A 230 -10.59 -16.28 -15.86
C PHE A 230 -9.12 -15.88 -15.86
N THR A 231 -8.79 -14.88 -15.06
CA THR A 231 -7.43 -14.33 -14.92
C THR A 231 -6.90 -14.56 -13.51
N LEU A 232 -5.64 -14.19 -13.28
CA LEU A 232 -5.03 -14.25 -11.95
C LEU A 232 -5.35 -13.01 -11.09
N ASP A 233 -6.09 -12.04 -11.63
CA ASP A 233 -6.54 -10.88 -10.87
C ASP A 233 -7.51 -11.29 -9.74
N ALA A 234 -7.38 -10.65 -8.58
CA ALA A 234 -8.11 -11.05 -7.37
C ALA A 234 -9.64 -11.20 -7.56
N PRO A 235 -10.35 -10.30 -8.29
CA PRO A 235 -11.80 -10.45 -8.52
C PRO A 235 -12.19 -11.63 -9.38
N SER A 236 -11.27 -12.16 -10.19
CA SER A 236 -11.46 -13.36 -11.03
C SER A 236 -11.01 -14.62 -10.31
N TYR A 237 -9.79 -14.61 -9.78
CA TYR A 237 -9.16 -15.75 -9.10
C TYR A 237 -9.91 -16.17 -7.83
N GLY A 238 -10.23 -15.21 -6.95
CA GLY A 238 -10.83 -15.50 -5.65
C GLY A 238 -12.15 -16.26 -5.72
N PRO A 239 -13.15 -15.76 -6.45
CA PRO A 239 -14.42 -16.47 -6.63
C PRO A 239 -14.26 -17.86 -7.29
N PHE A 240 -13.35 -17.99 -8.26
CA PHE A 240 -13.10 -19.30 -8.89
C PHE A 240 -12.61 -20.32 -7.87
N MET A 241 -11.62 -19.97 -7.05
CA MET A 241 -11.07 -20.86 -6.02
C MET A 241 -12.07 -21.18 -4.91
N MET A 242 -12.99 -20.27 -4.64
CA MET A 242 -13.98 -20.42 -3.55
C MET A 242 -15.19 -21.27 -3.97
N TYR A 243 -15.66 -21.13 -5.21
CA TYR A 243 -16.95 -21.66 -5.64
C TYR A 243 -16.89 -22.80 -6.65
N SER A 244 -15.86 -22.83 -7.52
CA SER A 244 -15.81 -23.83 -8.60
C SER A 244 -15.78 -25.26 -8.05
N THR A 245 -16.70 -26.11 -8.52
CA THR A 245 -16.70 -27.55 -8.21
C THR A 245 -15.63 -28.32 -8.98
N GLN A 246 -15.05 -27.71 -10.01
CA GLN A 246 -14.03 -28.32 -10.88
C GLN A 246 -12.66 -28.31 -10.19
N ARG A 247 -12.34 -29.35 -9.42
CA ARG A 247 -11.09 -29.45 -8.64
C ARG A 247 -9.84 -29.30 -9.51
N ASP A 248 -9.84 -29.93 -10.69
CA ASP A 248 -8.70 -29.88 -11.62
C ASP A 248 -8.44 -28.45 -12.13
N LEU A 249 -9.50 -27.67 -12.38
CA LEU A 249 -9.37 -26.27 -12.79
C LEU A 249 -8.96 -25.37 -11.63
N ARG A 250 -9.40 -25.65 -10.39
CA ARG A 250 -8.86 -24.97 -9.21
C ARG A 250 -7.38 -25.23 -9.05
N GLN A 251 -6.93 -26.49 -9.25
CA GLN A 251 -5.51 -26.83 -9.23
C GLN A 251 -4.73 -26.08 -10.32
N GLU A 252 -5.23 -26.07 -11.55
CA GLU A 252 -4.59 -25.37 -12.66
C GLU A 252 -4.41 -23.88 -12.36
N LEU A 253 -5.49 -23.21 -11.92
CA LEU A 253 -5.45 -21.78 -11.61
C LEU A 253 -4.57 -21.47 -10.40
N PHE A 254 -4.62 -22.32 -9.36
CA PHE A 254 -3.74 -22.22 -8.19
C PHE A 254 -2.27 -22.33 -8.58
N MET A 255 -1.93 -23.34 -9.38
CA MET A 255 -0.56 -23.55 -9.83
C MET A 255 -0.08 -22.40 -10.72
N ALA A 256 -0.93 -21.93 -11.65
CA ALA A 256 -0.60 -20.78 -12.49
C ALA A 256 -0.22 -19.55 -11.66
N ARG A 257 -0.98 -19.24 -10.60
CA ARG A 257 -0.69 -18.10 -9.72
C ARG A 257 0.56 -18.33 -8.86
N ASN A 258 0.73 -19.51 -8.30
CA ASN A 258 1.78 -19.77 -7.31
C ASN A 258 3.11 -20.23 -7.96
N THR A 259 3.17 -20.30 -9.28
CA THR A 259 4.39 -20.55 -10.08
C THR A 259 4.75 -19.39 -11.01
N LEU A 260 4.19 -18.21 -10.77
CA LEU A 260 4.59 -16.98 -11.48
C LEU A 260 6.10 -16.74 -11.26
N CYS A 261 6.78 -16.31 -12.31
CA CYS A 261 8.18 -15.86 -12.30
C CYS A 261 9.21 -16.89 -11.76
N ILE A 262 8.89 -18.20 -11.81
CA ILE A 262 9.85 -19.28 -11.48
C ILE A 262 10.21 -20.16 -12.69
N LYS A 263 9.60 -19.91 -13.86
CA LYS A 263 9.85 -20.67 -15.07
C LYS A 263 11.17 -20.25 -15.71
N ASP A 264 11.76 -21.14 -16.50
CA ASP A 264 12.97 -20.83 -17.26
C ASP A 264 12.62 -19.97 -18.50
N ASN A 265 12.39 -18.69 -18.26
CA ASN A 265 12.04 -17.68 -19.25
C ASN A 265 12.52 -16.28 -18.82
N ASP A 266 12.30 -15.27 -19.65
CA ASP A 266 12.75 -13.89 -19.45
C ASP A 266 12.09 -13.18 -18.24
N THR A 267 11.00 -13.74 -17.70
CA THR A 267 10.28 -13.19 -16.55
C THR A 267 10.64 -13.86 -15.21
N ASN A 268 11.66 -14.72 -15.20
CA ASN A 268 12.12 -15.41 -13.98
C ASN A 268 12.71 -14.40 -12.97
N ASN A 269 12.19 -14.41 -11.74
CA ASN A 269 12.62 -13.51 -10.67
C ASN A 269 13.49 -14.19 -9.59
N LEU A 270 13.82 -15.49 -9.70
CA LEU A 270 14.59 -16.20 -8.67
C LEU A 270 15.96 -15.56 -8.42
N GLU A 271 16.75 -15.34 -9.47
CA GLU A 271 18.06 -14.71 -9.35
C GLU A 271 17.95 -13.19 -9.04
N VAL A 272 16.90 -12.53 -9.55
CA VAL A 272 16.60 -11.12 -9.22
C VAL A 272 16.38 -10.96 -7.71
N CYS A 273 15.58 -11.83 -7.09
CA CYS A 273 15.33 -11.82 -5.64
C CYS A 273 16.62 -12.07 -4.85
N LYS A 274 17.38 -13.11 -5.21
CA LYS A 274 18.66 -13.44 -4.58
C LYS A 274 19.63 -12.25 -4.63
N ARG A 275 19.74 -11.64 -5.78
CA ARG A 275 20.61 -10.46 -5.96
C ARG A 275 20.15 -9.26 -5.16
N LEU A 276 18.84 -8.96 -5.12
CA LEU A 276 18.27 -7.87 -4.31
C LEU A 276 18.55 -8.05 -2.82
N VAL A 277 18.39 -9.26 -2.29
CA VAL A 277 18.71 -9.58 -0.88
C VAL A 277 20.18 -9.29 -0.58
N ASN A 278 21.10 -9.75 -1.46
CA ASN A 278 22.54 -9.54 -1.27
C ASN A 278 22.95 -8.08 -1.43
N LEU A 279 22.36 -7.33 -2.39
CA LEU A 279 22.63 -5.91 -2.55
C LEU A 279 22.28 -5.13 -1.28
N ARG A 280 21.10 -5.38 -0.70
CA ARG A 280 20.68 -4.72 0.54
C ARG A 280 21.56 -5.08 1.72
N ARG A 281 22.00 -6.34 1.83
CA ARG A 281 22.97 -6.76 2.84
C ARG A 281 24.30 -6.01 2.68
N GLU A 282 24.86 -5.97 1.47
CA GLU A 282 26.10 -5.24 1.17
C GLU A 282 25.96 -3.74 1.50
N MET A 283 24.86 -3.11 1.14
CA MET A 283 24.59 -1.70 1.46
C MET A 283 24.59 -1.47 2.97
N ALA A 284 23.88 -2.29 3.74
CA ALA A 284 23.82 -2.18 5.19
C ALA A 284 25.19 -2.34 5.83
N GLN A 285 25.97 -3.35 5.41
CA GLN A 285 27.31 -3.61 5.93
C GLN A 285 28.30 -2.49 5.58
N LEU A 286 28.21 -1.95 4.38
CA LEU A 286 28.99 -0.77 3.96
C LEU A 286 28.68 0.45 4.86
N LEU A 287 27.44 0.59 5.31
CA LEU A 287 26.98 1.65 6.22
C LEU A 287 27.25 1.33 7.71
N GLY A 288 27.93 0.21 8.02
CA GLY A 288 28.34 -0.13 9.38
C GLY A 288 27.31 -0.92 10.18
N TYR A 289 26.31 -1.51 9.55
CA TYR A 289 25.32 -2.38 10.18
C TYR A 289 25.61 -3.85 9.89
N ASP A 290 25.34 -4.74 10.83
CA ASP A 290 25.55 -6.18 10.66
C ASP A 290 24.62 -6.75 9.58
N THR A 291 23.35 -6.33 9.60
CA THR A 291 22.31 -6.79 8.67
C THR A 291 21.49 -5.63 8.10
N TYR A 292 20.75 -5.89 7.02
CA TYR A 292 19.81 -4.90 6.50
C TYR A 292 18.67 -4.60 7.47
N ALA A 293 18.22 -5.61 8.22
CA ALA A 293 17.21 -5.42 9.25
C ALA A 293 17.69 -4.46 10.36
N ASP A 294 18.94 -4.59 10.82
CA ASP A 294 19.52 -3.66 11.82
C ASP A 294 19.55 -2.22 11.29
N TYR A 295 19.91 -2.04 10.01
CA TYR A 295 19.86 -0.73 9.35
C TYR A 295 18.45 -0.14 9.34
N VAL A 296 17.43 -0.96 9.02
CA VAL A 296 16.03 -0.53 8.96
C VAL A 296 15.48 -0.21 10.34
N MET A 297 15.75 -1.03 11.36
CA MET A 297 15.15 -0.92 12.71
C MET A 297 15.50 0.37 13.43
N LYS A 298 16.56 1.07 13.05
CA LYS A 298 16.94 2.36 13.67
C LYS A 298 15.80 3.40 13.64
N TYR A 299 14.95 3.35 12.61
CA TYR A 299 13.82 4.27 12.42
C TYR A 299 12.49 3.51 12.34
N ARG A 300 12.28 2.64 13.34
CA ARG A 300 11.04 1.89 13.54
C ARG A 300 10.62 1.94 15.00
N MET A 301 9.32 1.91 15.26
CA MET A 301 8.79 1.80 16.62
C MET A 301 9.26 0.51 17.30
N ALA A 302 9.40 -0.57 16.55
CA ALA A 302 9.94 -1.85 17.05
C ALA A 302 11.37 -1.73 17.56
N SER A 303 12.15 -0.79 17.04
CA SER A 303 13.51 -0.38 17.48
C SER A 303 14.60 -1.47 17.42
N SER A 304 14.27 -2.72 17.33
CA SER A 304 15.24 -3.83 17.18
C SER A 304 14.66 -5.06 16.50
N VAL A 305 15.55 -5.87 15.92
CA VAL A 305 15.20 -7.16 15.31
C VAL A 305 14.59 -8.12 16.34
N GLU A 306 15.08 -8.10 17.58
CA GLU A 306 14.58 -8.93 18.68
C GLU A 306 13.12 -8.61 19.00
N ASN A 307 12.74 -7.32 19.02
CA ASN A 307 11.37 -6.90 19.29
C ASN A 307 10.42 -7.34 18.17
N VAL A 308 10.87 -7.30 16.91
CA VAL A 308 10.09 -7.83 15.80
C VAL A 308 9.86 -9.34 15.95
N TYR A 309 10.91 -10.13 16.19
CA TYR A 309 10.76 -11.57 16.39
C TYR A 309 9.94 -11.88 17.65
N LYS A 310 10.07 -11.06 18.70
CA LYS A 310 9.24 -11.20 19.90
C LYS A 310 7.75 -11.07 19.54
N LEU A 311 7.36 -10.02 18.83
CA LEU A 311 5.96 -9.85 18.39
C LEU A 311 5.49 -11.05 17.57
N LEU A 312 6.27 -11.46 16.55
CA LEU A 312 5.89 -12.56 15.66
C LEU A 312 5.75 -13.88 16.42
N ASN A 313 6.66 -14.18 17.35
CA ASN A 313 6.59 -15.39 18.17
C ASN A 313 5.46 -15.34 19.21
N ASP A 314 5.18 -14.19 19.81
CA ASP A 314 4.05 -14.01 20.74
C ASP A 314 2.72 -14.29 20.01
N LEU A 315 2.57 -13.78 18.78
CA LEU A 315 1.40 -14.04 17.92
C LEU A 315 1.32 -15.53 17.54
N ILE A 316 2.42 -16.17 17.16
CA ILE A 316 2.42 -17.62 16.88
C ILE A 316 1.93 -18.38 18.11
N THR A 317 2.46 -18.07 19.30
CA THR A 317 2.11 -18.76 20.54
C THR A 317 0.64 -18.60 20.87
N ALA A 318 0.08 -17.39 20.69
CA ALA A 318 -1.31 -17.09 21.00
C ALA A 318 -2.29 -17.69 19.98
N TYR A 319 -1.98 -17.62 18.68
CA TYR A 319 -2.93 -17.93 17.61
C TYR A 319 -2.85 -19.36 17.08
N LYS A 320 -1.67 -20.01 17.14
CA LYS A 320 -1.47 -21.34 16.54
C LYS A 320 -2.41 -22.43 17.03
N PRO A 321 -2.73 -22.54 18.32
CA PRO A 321 -3.70 -23.56 18.78
C PRO A 321 -5.08 -23.41 18.12
N THR A 322 -5.58 -22.18 18.01
CA THR A 322 -6.85 -21.89 17.35
C THR A 322 -6.78 -22.16 15.84
N ALA A 323 -5.70 -21.73 15.17
CA ALA A 323 -5.52 -21.98 13.74
C ALA A 323 -5.45 -23.46 13.38
N LEU A 324 -4.83 -24.29 14.23
CA LEU A 324 -4.83 -25.75 14.06
C LEU A 324 -6.25 -26.33 14.19
N SER A 325 -7.05 -25.82 15.13
CA SER A 325 -8.45 -26.23 15.27
C SER A 325 -9.28 -25.80 14.06
N GLU A 326 -9.13 -24.56 13.58
CA GLU A 326 -9.79 -24.06 12.37
C GLU A 326 -9.47 -24.95 11.16
N HIS A 327 -8.20 -25.30 10.97
CA HIS A 327 -7.77 -26.18 9.87
C HIS A 327 -8.36 -27.59 9.97
N ALA A 328 -8.33 -28.17 11.18
CA ALA A 328 -8.89 -29.50 11.42
C ALA A 328 -10.41 -29.54 11.15
N GLU A 329 -11.15 -28.49 11.46
CA GLU A 329 -12.59 -28.41 11.13
C GLU A 329 -12.82 -28.36 9.60
N VAL A 330 -12.00 -27.65 8.85
CA VAL A 330 -12.09 -27.61 7.37
C VAL A 330 -11.79 -28.99 6.78
N GLU A 331 -10.73 -29.65 7.25
CA GLU A 331 -10.38 -31.01 6.80
C GLU A 331 -11.49 -32.03 7.15
N ALA A 332 -12.07 -31.93 8.34
CA ALA A 332 -13.16 -32.82 8.75
C ALA A 332 -14.39 -32.66 7.83
N LEU A 333 -14.73 -31.42 7.46
CA LEU A 333 -15.81 -31.16 6.51
C LEU A 333 -15.47 -31.69 5.10
N ALA A 334 -14.24 -31.50 4.65
CA ALA A 334 -13.82 -32.02 3.36
C ALA A 334 -13.95 -33.54 3.30
N LYS A 335 -13.55 -34.27 4.35
CA LYS A 335 -13.72 -35.73 4.46
C LYS A 335 -15.20 -36.15 4.58
N GLU A 336 -16.02 -35.38 5.29
CA GLU A 336 -17.47 -35.62 5.37
C GLU A 336 -18.13 -35.59 3.97
N ILE A 337 -17.65 -34.70 3.09
CA ILE A 337 -18.20 -34.52 1.74
C ILE A 337 -17.62 -35.53 0.75
N GLU A 338 -16.32 -35.76 0.77
CA GLU A 338 -15.58 -36.49 -0.28
C GLU A 338 -15.24 -37.94 0.13
N GLY A 339 -15.33 -38.27 1.41
CA GLY A 339 -14.95 -39.57 2.00
C GLY A 339 -13.67 -39.52 2.83
N ASP A 340 -13.50 -40.48 3.73
CA ASP A 340 -12.43 -40.52 4.72
C ASP A 340 -11.00 -40.51 4.12
N ASP A 341 -10.84 -41.06 2.91
CA ASP A 341 -9.55 -41.15 2.22
C ASP A 341 -9.17 -39.84 1.49
N PHE A 342 -10.06 -38.83 1.50
CA PHE A 342 -9.79 -37.57 0.84
C PHE A 342 -8.63 -36.83 1.48
N LYS A 343 -7.65 -36.45 0.66
CA LYS A 343 -6.52 -35.60 1.04
C LYS A 343 -6.74 -34.19 0.49
N MET A 344 -6.86 -33.24 1.39
CA MET A 344 -6.99 -31.83 1.06
C MET A 344 -5.64 -31.27 0.57
N GLU A 345 -5.66 -30.56 -0.55
CA GLU A 345 -4.52 -29.87 -1.14
C GLU A 345 -4.72 -28.35 -1.03
N PRO A 346 -3.68 -27.52 -1.21
CA PRO A 346 -3.82 -26.05 -1.07
C PRO A 346 -4.90 -25.41 -1.94
N TRP A 347 -5.16 -25.94 -3.13
CA TRP A 347 -6.25 -25.47 -4.01
C TRP A 347 -7.66 -25.85 -3.55
N ASP A 348 -7.77 -26.67 -2.52
CA ASP A 348 -9.05 -27.05 -1.90
C ASP A 348 -9.41 -26.16 -0.71
N THR A 349 -8.41 -25.48 -0.12
CA THR A 349 -8.57 -24.74 1.13
C THR A 349 -9.67 -23.69 1.04
N ALA A 350 -9.66 -22.83 0.04
CA ALA A 350 -10.67 -21.77 -0.12
C ALA A 350 -12.08 -22.34 -0.30
N TYR A 351 -12.21 -23.42 -1.07
CA TYR A 351 -13.46 -24.08 -1.36
C TYR A 351 -14.12 -24.71 -0.12
N TYR A 352 -13.39 -25.50 0.65
CA TYR A 352 -13.94 -26.13 1.87
C TYR A 352 -14.08 -25.16 3.04
N THR A 353 -13.20 -24.16 3.13
CA THR A 353 -13.36 -23.07 4.10
C THR A 353 -14.67 -22.31 3.88
N HIS A 354 -14.98 -22.01 2.60
CA HIS A 354 -16.25 -21.39 2.24
C HIS A 354 -17.45 -22.29 2.62
N LYS A 355 -17.41 -23.59 2.28
CA LYS A 355 -18.46 -24.54 2.65
C LYS A 355 -18.66 -24.64 4.17
N LEU A 356 -17.56 -24.61 4.94
CA LEU A 356 -17.63 -24.61 6.40
C LEU A 356 -18.28 -23.33 6.94
N LYS A 357 -17.93 -22.18 6.36
CA LYS A 357 -18.55 -20.89 6.71
C LYS A 357 -20.04 -20.89 6.44
N MET A 358 -20.45 -21.41 5.28
CA MET A 358 -21.85 -21.62 4.92
C MET A 358 -22.57 -22.53 5.94
N LYS A 359 -21.97 -23.68 6.27
CA LYS A 359 -22.54 -24.64 7.24
C LYS A 359 -22.71 -24.02 8.63
N LYS A 360 -21.76 -23.19 9.09
CA LYS A 360 -21.77 -22.60 10.43
C LYS A 360 -22.66 -21.36 10.56
N TYR A 361 -22.69 -20.51 9.55
CA TYR A 361 -23.29 -19.17 9.64
C TYR A 361 -24.43 -18.94 8.66
N ASP A 362 -24.64 -19.87 7.71
CA ASP A 362 -25.60 -19.70 6.62
C ASP A 362 -25.41 -18.34 5.93
N LEU A 363 -24.14 -18.00 5.66
CA LEU A 363 -23.72 -16.74 5.08
C LEU A 363 -22.83 -16.96 3.86
N ASP A 364 -23.41 -16.78 2.66
CA ASP A 364 -22.68 -16.70 1.42
C ASP A 364 -22.26 -15.23 1.17
N PRO A 365 -20.98 -14.93 0.90
CA PRO A 365 -20.56 -13.60 0.50
C PRO A 365 -21.35 -13.00 -0.66
N GLU A 366 -21.85 -13.80 -1.59
CA GLU A 366 -22.68 -13.34 -2.71
C GLU A 366 -24.04 -12.78 -2.25
N MET A 367 -24.57 -13.20 -1.09
CA MET A 367 -25.80 -12.64 -0.51
C MET A 367 -25.63 -11.19 -0.08
N LEU A 368 -24.39 -10.76 0.18
CA LEU A 368 -24.07 -9.42 0.64
C LEU A 368 -23.91 -8.42 -0.53
N ARG A 369 -23.43 -8.88 -1.69
CA ARG A 369 -23.12 -8.03 -2.84
C ARG A 369 -24.25 -7.10 -3.27
N PRO A 370 -25.52 -7.52 -3.33
CA PRO A 370 -26.61 -6.63 -3.70
C PRO A 370 -26.75 -5.39 -2.80
N TYR A 371 -26.22 -5.41 -1.60
CA TYR A 371 -26.24 -4.31 -0.63
C TYR A 371 -24.99 -3.42 -0.68
N PHE A 372 -23.96 -3.83 -1.41
CA PHE A 372 -22.69 -3.13 -1.52
C PHE A 372 -22.45 -2.59 -2.95
N GLU A 373 -23.47 -1.88 -3.47
CA GLU A 373 -23.30 -1.13 -4.71
C GLU A 373 -22.32 0.02 -4.48
N VAL A 374 -21.36 0.19 -5.41
CA VAL A 374 -20.17 1.04 -5.22
C VAL A 374 -20.51 2.49 -4.85
N ASN A 375 -21.55 3.10 -5.44
CA ASN A 375 -21.92 4.48 -5.10
C ASN A 375 -22.53 4.57 -3.70
N ASN A 376 -23.26 3.55 -3.24
CA ASN A 376 -23.75 3.49 -1.87
C ASN A 376 -22.60 3.31 -0.88
N VAL A 377 -21.61 2.48 -1.21
CA VAL A 377 -20.40 2.30 -0.40
C VAL A 377 -19.60 3.61 -0.31
N ILE A 378 -19.42 4.33 -1.41
CA ILE A 378 -18.77 5.66 -1.40
C ILE A 378 -19.50 6.61 -0.44
N LYS A 379 -20.83 6.68 -0.54
CA LYS A 379 -21.65 7.52 0.37
C LYS A 379 -21.49 7.09 1.82
N GLY A 380 -21.41 5.79 2.08
CA GLY A 380 -21.17 5.23 3.42
C GLY A 380 -19.81 5.61 3.99
N VAL A 381 -18.75 5.42 3.22
CA VAL A 381 -17.37 5.72 3.64
C VAL A 381 -17.18 7.22 3.86
N PHE A 382 -17.66 8.06 2.93
CA PHE A 382 -17.60 9.51 3.09
C PHE A 382 -18.50 9.99 4.24
N GLY A 383 -19.69 9.39 4.39
CA GLY A 383 -20.60 9.67 5.49
C GLY A 383 -20.03 9.31 6.86
N LEU A 384 -19.20 8.24 6.93
CA LEU A 384 -18.47 7.88 8.15
C LEU A 384 -17.49 9.00 8.54
N ALA A 385 -16.70 9.49 7.61
CA ALA A 385 -15.77 10.59 7.86
C ALA A 385 -16.49 11.89 8.24
N THR A 386 -17.64 12.17 7.59
CA THR A 386 -18.50 13.30 7.96
C THR A 386 -19.00 13.16 9.40
N ARG A 387 -19.44 11.97 9.79
CA ARG A 387 -19.97 11.72 11.14
C ARG A 387 -18.88 11.78 12.22
N LEU A 388 -17.67 11.30 11.91
CA LEU A 388 -16.54 11.32 12.86
C LEU A 388 -15.89 12.70 12.96
N TYR A 389 -15.65 13.36 11.84
CA TYR A 389 -14.78 14.54 11.76
C TYR A 389 -15.47 15.81 11.24
N GLY A 390 -16.71 15.71 10.76
CA GLY A 390 -17.45 16.85 10.19
C GLY A 390 -17.04 17.23 8.77
N ILE A 391 -16.12 16.50 8.13
CA ILE A 391 -15.66 16.80 6.76
C ILE A 391 -16.73 16.42 5.72
N THR A 392 -16.73 17.11 4.59
CA THR A 392 -17.66 16.88 3.48
C THR A 392 -16.94 16.72 2.16
N PHE A 393 -17.56 15.99 1.22
CA PHE A 393 -16.99 15.64 -0.08
C PHE A 393 -17.92 16.12 -1.19
N LYS A 394 -17.35 16.77 -2.20
CA LYS A 394 -18.08 17.26 -3.37
C LYS A 394 -17.36 16.86 -4.63
N GLU A 395 -17.98 16.03 -5.48
CA GLU A 395 -17.43 15.71 -6.80
C GLU A 395 -17.30 16.98 -7.64
N ASN A 396 -16.11 17.21 -8.19
CA ASN A 396 -15.84 18.34 -9.07
C ASN A 396 -15.26 17.86 -10.40
N LYS A 397 -16.12 17.70 -11.41
CA LYS A 397 -15.76 17.22 -12.76
C LYS A 397 -14.91 18.21 -13.57
N ALA A 398 -14.68 19.43 -13.07
CA ALA A 398 -13.75 20.38 -13.67
C ALA A 398 -12.29 20.08 -13.32
N ILE A 399 -12.03 19.23 -12.32
CA ILE A 399 -10.68 18.76 -11.99
C ILE A 399 -10.28 17.70 -13.02
N PRO A 400 -9.15 17.88 -13.75
CA PRO A 400 -8.66 16.89 -14.70
C PRO A 400 -8.35 15.54 -14.05
N VAL A 401 -8.62 14.45 -14.76
CA VAL A 401 -8.34 13.08 -14.31
C VAL A 401 -7.51 12.33 -15.35
N TYR A 402 -6.72 11.37 -14.92
CA TYR A 402 -5.86 10.57 -15.78
C TYR A 402 -6.59 9.42 -16.51
N HIS A 403 -7.78 9.02 -16.02
CA HIS A 403 -8.62 8.02 -16.67
C HIS A 403 -10.11 8.36 -16.43
N PRO A 404 -11.04 8.08 -17.39
CA PRO A 404 -12.47 8.41 -17.26
C PRO A 404 -13.17 7.81 -16.04
N ASP A 405 -12.68 6.67 -15.52
CA ASP A 405 -13.25 6.00 -14.34
C ASP A 405 -12.86 6.67 -13.03
N VAL A 406 -11.86 7.56 -13.03
CA VAL A 406 -11.39 8.27 -11.84
C VAL A 406 -12.37 9.39 -11.47
N LYS A 407 -12.75 9.42 -10.19
CA LYS A 407 -13.65 10.46 -9.66
C LYS A 407 -12.86 11.41 -8.76
N PRO A 408 -12.81 12.72 -9.08
CA PRO A 408 -12.17 13.73 -8.25
C PRO A 408 -13.17 14.38 -7.30
N TYR A 409 -12.80 14.51 -6.04
CA TYR A 409 -13.60 15.15 -5.00
C TYR A 409 -12.85 16.31 -4.34
N GLU A 410 -13.52 17.44 -4.18
CA GLU A 410 -13.13 18.48 -3.25
C GLU A 410 -13.54 18.07 -1.84
N VAL A 411 -12.63 18.20 -0.88
CA VAL A 411 -12.89 17.89 0.52
C VAL A 411 -12.84 19.17 1.34
N TYR A 412 -13.84 19.37 2.18
CA TYR A 412 -13.97 20.54 3.05
C TYR A 412 -14.04 20.14 4.51
N ASP A 413 -13.37 20.90 5.38
CA ASP A 413 -13.41 20.69 6.82
C ASP A 413 -14.76 21.14 7.42
N LYS A 414 -14.99 20.82 8.69
CA LYS A 414 -16.23 21.13 9.43
C LYS A 414 -16.62 22.62 9.47
N ASP A 415 -15.64 23.50 9.32
CA ASP A 415 -15.86 24.96 9.23
C ASP A 415 -16.10 25.46 7.80
N GLY A 416 -16.12 24.56 6.81
CA GLY A 416 -16.28 24.86 5.41
C GLY A 416 -15.01 25.27 4.68
N SER A 417 -13.86 25.29 5.34
CA SER A 417 -12.57 25.56 4.70
C SER A 417 -12.15 24.39 3.78
N TYR A 418 -11.46 24.71 2.68
CA TYR A 418 -10.91 23.72 1.76
C TYR A 418 -9.82 22.89 2.47
N LEU A 419 -9.95 21.55 2.41
CA LEU A 419 -9.06 20.62 3.10
C LEU A 419 -8.15 19.85 2.13
N ALA A 420 -8.68 19.34 1.01
CA ALA A 420 -7.92 18.49 0.08
C ALA A 420 -8.66 18.29 -1.25
N VAL A 421 -7.95 17.76 -2.25
CA VAL A 421 -8.54 17.01 -3.36
C VAL A 421 -8.31 15.52 -3.14
N LEU A 422 -9.33 14.71 -3.36
CA LEU A 422 -9.26 13.24 -3.31
C LEU A 422 -9.66 12.66 -4.66
N TYR A 423 -8.72 12.00 -5.35
CA TYR A 423 -9.00 11.19 -6.52
C TYR A 423 -9.31 9.76 -6.09
N VAL A 424 -10.34 9.15 -6.67
CA VAL A 424 -10.72 7.77 -6.35
C VAL A 424 -10.81 6.95 -7.65
N ASP A 425 -10.02 5.89 -7.71
CA ASP A 425 -9.83 5.01 -8.86
C ASP A 425 -10.14 3.56 -8.47
N PHE A 426 -11.35 3.07 -8.80
CA PHE A 426 -11.91 1.86 -8.22
C PHE A 426 -11.56 0.56 -8.93
N HIS A 427 -11.42 0.55 -10.25
CA HIS A 427 -11.54 -0.69 -11.04
C HIS A 427 -10.24 -1.11 -11.71
N PRO A 428 -10.00 -2.43 -11.86
CA PRO A 428 -8.85 -2.95 -12.58
C PRO A 428 -8.92 -2.63 -14.08
N ARG A 429 -7.75 -2.44 -14.71
CA ARG A 429 -7.56 -2.28 -16.15
C ARG A 429 -6.18 -2.75 -16.56
N LYS A 430 -5.93 -2.85 -17.89
CA LYS A 430 -4.71 -3.45 -18.43
C LYS A 430 -3.41 -2.79 -17.93
N GLY A 431 -3.37 -1.46 -17.87
CA GLY A 431 -2.20 -0.69 -17.45
C GLY A 431 -2.10 -0.43 -15.95
N LYS A 432 -2.91 -1.09 -15.13
CA LYS A 432 -2.98 -0.85 -13.70
C LYS A 432 -2.41 -2.02 -12.91
N ARG A 433 -1.51 -1.73 -11.97
CA ARG A 433 -0.94 -2.71 -11.04
C ARG A 433 -2.04 -3.29 -10.13
N ASP A 434 -1.90 -4.57 -9.77
CA ASP A 434 -2.78 -5.23 -8.80
C ASP A 434 -2.61 -4.65 -7.37
N GLY A 435 -3.63 -4.89 -6.54
CA GLY A 435 -3.67 -4.43 -5.16
C GLY A 435 -4.42 -3.11 -4.99
N ALA A 436 -4.18 -2.47 -3.88
CA ALA A 436 -4.71 -1.15 -3.56
C ALA A 436 -3.62 -0.32 -2.90
N TRP A 437 -3.67 0.98 -3.06
CA TRP A 437 -2.71 1.91 -2.46
C TRP A 437 -3.23 3.34 -2.46
N MET A 438 -2.69 4.14 -1.55
CA MET A 438 -2.84 5.59 -1.52
C MET A 438 -1.51 6.25 -1.85
N THR A 439 -1.55 7.30 -2.66
CA THR A 439 -0.42 8.19 -2.95
C THR A 439 -0.88 9.64 -2.93
N GLU A 440 0.07 10.56 -3.01
CA GLU A 440 -0.21 11.99 -3.15
C GLU A 440 0.47 12.53 -4.41
N PHE A 441 -0.26 13.37 -5.17
CA PHE A 441 0.32 14.21 -6.22
C PHE A 441 0.93 15.47 -5.64
N GLN A 442 0.50 15.84 -4.45
CA GLN A 442 0.99 16.96 -3.65
C GLN A 442 0.69 16.68 -2.18
N GLY A 443 1.68 16.84 -1.31
CA GLY A 443 1.52 16.78 0.13
C GLY A 443 0.99 18.09 0.74
N GLN A 444 1.04 18.21 2.06
CA GLN A 444 0.63 19.42 2.79
C GLN A 444 1.85 20.12 3.38
N TRP A 445 1.91 21.43 3.30
CA TRP A 445 2.91 22.27 4.01
C TRP A 445 2.39 23.69 4.27
N ILE A 446 3.13 24.44 5.08
CA ILE A 446 2.89 25.88 5.27
C ILE A 446 3.97 26.65 4.50
N ASP A 447 3.55 27.44 3.50
CA ASP A 447 4.47 28.19 2.68
C ASP A 447 5.08 29.41 3.41
N LYS A 448 6.02 30.12 2.76
CA LYS A 448 6.71 31.29 3.32
C LYS A 448 5.77 32.44 3.69
N ASP A 449 4.61 32.53 3.08
CA ASP A 449 3.62 33.56 3.29
C ASP A 449 2.59 33.14 4.37
N GLY A 450 2.77 31.95 4.98
CA GLY A 450 1.92 31.39 6.02
C GLY A 450 0.65 30.72 5.47
N LYS A 451 0.54 30.52 4.14
CA LYS A 451 -0.58 29.78 3.54
C LYS A 451 -0.41 28.30 3.77
N ASN A 452 -1.44 27.65 4.27
CA ASN A 452 -1.49 26.20 4.37
C ASN A 452 -1.84 25.59 3.01
N VAL A 453 -0.85 25.08 2.29
CA VAL A 453 -1.02 24.38 1.01
C VAL A 453 -1.59 23.00 1.29
N ARG A 454 -2.66 22.64 0.59
CA ARG A 454 -3.43 21.45 0.93
C ARG A 454 -3.12 20.28 -0.02
N PRO A 455 -3.23 19.02 0.47
CA PRO A 455 -2.81 17.85 -0.27
C PRO A 455 -3.78 17.47 -1.39
N HIS A 456 -3.23 16.79 -2.40
CA HIS A 456 -3.98 16.11 -3.46
C HIS A 456 -3.70 14.61 -3.36
N ALA A 457 -4.61 13.88 -2.72
CA ALA A 457 -4.49 12.44 -2.48
C ALA A 457 -5.11 11.63 -3.62
N SER A 458 -4.51 10.50 -3.95
CA SER A 458 -5.01 9.53 -4.92
C SER A 458 -5.19 8.17 -4.27
N LEU A 459 -6.38 7.64 -4.32
CA LEU A 459 -6.80 6.37 -3.78
C LEU A 459 -7.07 5.40 -4.94
N VAL A 460 -6.21 4.40 -5.10
CA VAL A 460 -6.22 3.48 -6.25
C VAL A 460 -6.52 2.07 -5.77
N MET A 461 -7.51 1.42 -6.40
CA MET A 461 -7.98 0.09 -6.02
C MET A 461 -8.26 -0.77 -7.26
N ASN A 462 -8.50 -2.06 -7.05
CA ASN A 462 -8.88 -3.02 -8.08
C ASN A 462 -10.15 -3.78 -7.67
N LEU A 463 -11.24 -3.03 -7.45
CA LEU A 463 -12.51 -3.57 -7.00
C LEU A 463 -13.36 -4.09 -8.17
N SER A 464 -14.32 -4.96 -7.86
CA SER A 464 -15.25 -5.54 -8.84
C SER A 464 -15.85 -4.48 -9.77
N LYS A 465 -15.79 -4.74 -11.09
CA LYS A 465 -16.30 -3.84 -12.15
C LYS A 465 -17.83 -3.93 -12.27
N PRO A 466 -18.49 -2.90 -12.82
CA PRO A 466 -19.83 -3.07 -13.37
C PRO A 466 -19.80 -4.04 -14.57
N THR A 467 -20.94 -4.68 -14.84
CA THR A 467 -21.20 -5.44 -16.06
C THR A 467 -22.22 -4.69 -16.93
N GLU A 468 -22.51 -5.21 -18.14
CA GLU A 468 -23.56 -4.60 -19.00
C GLU A 468 -24.91 -4.50 -18.30
N ASP A 469 -25.24 -5.47 -17.44
CA ASP A 469 -26.57 -5.60 -16.83
C ASP A 469 -26.62 -5.15 -15.35
N LYS A 470 -25.46 -4.97 -14.70
CA LYS A 470 -25.38 -4.69 -13.25
C LYS A 470 -24.34 -3.61 -12.92
N PRO A 471 -24.64 -2.73 -11.95
CA PRO A 471 -23.63 -1.82 -11.42
C PRO A 471 -22.50 -2.61 -10.71
N ALA A 472 -21.43 -1.92 -10.34
CA ALA A 472 -20.37 -2.52 -9.54
C ALA A 472 -20.91 -2.92 -8.15
N LEU A 473 -20.97 -4.22 -7.90
CA LEU A 473 -21.41 -4.81 -6.63
C LEU A 473 -20.19 -5.40 -5.91
N LEU A 474 -19.84 -4.82 -4.78
CA LEU A 474 -18.63 -5.17 -4.04
C LEU A 474 -18.86 -6.35 -3.09
N ARG A 475 -17.78 -7.06 -2.76
CA ARG A 475 -17.72 -8.00 -1.65
C ARG A 475 -17.40 -7.24 -0.36
N LEU A 476 -17.70 -7.82 0.80
CA LEU A 476 -17.37 -7.20 2.09
C LEU A 476 -15.87 -6.88 2.22
N GLY A 477 -14.99 -7.80 1.81
CA GLY A 477 -13.53 -7.55 1.81
C GLY A 477 -13.10 -6.41 0.88
N GLU A 478 -13.86 -6.12 -0.18
CA GLU A 478 -13.59 -4.95 -1.04
C GLU A 478 -14.04 -3.65 -0.35
N VAL A 479 -15.09 -3.70 0.47
CA VAL A 479 -15.47 -2.56 1.34
C VAL A 479 -14.41 -2.31 2.40
N GLU A 480 -13.84 -3.37 3.00
CA GLU A 480 -12.71 -3.28 3.93
C GLU A 480 -11.49 -2.66 3.26
N THR A 481 -11.14 -3.09 2.05
CA THR A 481 -10.04 -2.49 1.27
C THR A 481 -10.26 -0.99 1.03
N PHE A 482 -11.48 -0.59 0.67
CA PHE A 482 -11.79 0.83 0.50
C PHE A 482 -11.63 1.62 1.80
N LEU A 483 -12.11 1.09 2.92
CA LEU A 483 -11.91 1.70 4.24
C LEU A 483 -10.43 1.82 4.60
N HIS A 484 -9.63 0.80 4.31
CA HIS A 484 -8.18 0.80 4.52
C HIS A 484 -7.51 1.95 3.77
N GLU A 485 -7.67 2.01 2.45
CA GLU A 485 -7.05 3.07 1.63
C GLU A 485 -7.59 4.45 1.97
N PHE A 486 -8.86 4.53 2.37
CA PHE A 486 -9.45 5.76 2.86
C PHE A 486 -8.85 6.21 4.20
N GLY A 487 -8.43 5.28 5.06
CA GLY A 487 -7.68 5.58 6.28
C GLY A 487 -6.34 6.27 5.99
N HIS A 488 -5.58 5.79 5.01
CA HIS A 488 -4.39 6.47 4.51
C HIS A 488 -4.73 7.86 3.93
N SER A 489 -5.83 7.94 3.17
CA SER A 489 -6.28 9.22 2.60
C SER A 489 -6.64 10.24 3.69
N LEU A 490 -7.29 9.82 4.78
CA LEU A 490 -7.54 10.68 5.93
C LEU A 490 -6.23 11.15 6.59
N HIS A 491 -5.24 10.26 6.70
CA HIS A 491 -3.92 10.62 7.25
C HIS A 491 -3.25 11.71 6.40
N GLY A 492 -3.28 11.60 5.08
CA GLY A 492 -2.79 12.65 4.17
C GLY A 492 -3.62 13.93 4.26
N MET A 493 -4.95 13.81 4.12
CA MET A 493 -5.85 14.97 4.06
C MET A 493 -5.91 15.79 5.35
N PHE A 494 -5.73 15.16 6.53
CA PHE A 494 -5.73 15.88 7.81
C PHE A 494 -4.37 16.45 8.19
N ALA A 495 -3.32 16.20 7.41
CA ALA A 495 -1.99 16.71 7.69
C ALA A 495 -2.00 18.21 7.99
N ASN A 496 -1.29 18.59 9.03
CA ASN A 496 -1.14 19.98 9.47
C ASN A 496 0.24 20.19 10.07
N THR A 497 1.25 20.16 9.22
CA THR A 497 2.66 20.28 9.55
C THR A 497 3.26 21.49 8.84
N ARG A 498 4.36 22.01 9.33
CA ARG A 498 5.05 23.12 8.67
C ARG A 498 5.79 22.66 7.41
N PHE A 499 6.35 21.45 7.43
CA PHE A 499 7.17 20.90 6.35
C PHE A 499 6.51 19.70 5.70
N GLU A 500 6.51 19.65 4.37
CA GLU A 500 5.91 18.56 3.58
C GLU A 500 6.57 17.21 3.89
N SER A 501 7.88 17.19 4.08
CA SER A 501 8.65 15.99 4.42
C SER A 501 8.21 15.24 5.69
N MET A 502 7.42 15.90 6.55
CA MET A 502 6.83 15.32 7.75
C MET A 502 5.30 15.21 7.69
N SER A 503 4.70 15.54 6.55
CA SER A 503 3.25 15.61 6.36
C SER A 503 2.63 14.23 6.14
N GLY A 504 1.40 14.06 6.59
CA GLY A 504 0.55 12.92 6.27
C GLY A 504 1.20 11.57 6.56
N THR A 505 1.34 10.76 5.53
CA THR A 505 1.90 9.40 5.60
C THR A 505 3.44 9.35 5.70
N ASN A 506 4.14 10.52 5.74
CA ASN A 506 5.58 10.59 5.98
C ASN A 506 5.91 10.34 7.46
N VAL A 507 5.64 9.14 7.92
CA VAL A 507 5.83 8.64 9.28
C VAL A 507 6.76 7.43 9.27
N TRP A 508 7.15 6.94 10.43
CA TRP A 508 7.87 5.68 10.51
C TRP A 508 7.02 4.53 9.95
N TRP A 509 7.65 3.64 9.22
CA TRP A 509 7.00 2.64 8.40
C TRP A 509 6.07 1.69 9.16
N ASP A 510 6.44 1.32 10.39
CA ASP A 510 5.62 0.47 11.25
C ASP A 510 4.51 1.22 12.03
N PHE A 511 4.31 2.50 11.70
CA PHE A 511 3.19 3.31 12.16
C PHE A 511 2.20 3.66 11.05
N VAL A 512 2.64 3.62 9.79
CA VAL A 512 1.86 4.12 8.64
C VAL A 512 0.52 3.40 8.45
N GLU A 513 0.45 2.11 8.84
CA GLU A 513 -0.78 1.30 8.70
C GLU A 513 -1.78 1.47 9.86
N LEU A 514 -1.45 2.24 10.90
CA LEU A 514 -2.41 2.48 11.98
C LEU A 514 -3.70 3.15 11.50
N PRO A 515 -3.67 4.26 10.73
CA PRO A 515 -4.90 4.90 10.26
C PRO A 515 -5.72 4.05 9.29
N SER A 516 -5.07 3.29 8.43
CA SER A 516 -5.72 2.42 7.44
C SER A 516 -6.43 1.24 8.11
N GLN A 517 -5.73 0.47 8.91
CA GLN A 517 -6.28 -0.69 9.63
C GLN A 517 -7.33 -0.27 10.68
N PHE A 518 -7.17 0.90 11.29
CA PHE A 518 -8.18 1.47 12.17
C PHE A 518 -9.54 1.62 11.47
N MET A 519 -9.56 2.09 10.22
CA MET A 519 -10.80 2.27 9.47
C MET A 519 -11.48 0.95 9.08
N GLU A 520 -10.73 -0.12 8.86
CA GLU A 520 -11.29 -1.45 8.55
C GLU A 520 -12.25 -1.95 9.62
N ASN A 521 -12.02 -1.61 10.89
CA ASN A 521 -12.87 -2.05 11.99
C ASN A 521 -14.35 -1.66 11.82
N PHE A 522 -14.63 -0.57 11.11
CA PHE A 522 -16.01 -0.12 10.87
C PHE A 522 -16.79 -1.05 9.92
N ALA A 523 -16.12 -1.81 9.04
CA ALA A 523 -16.76 -2.65 8.03
C ALA A 523 -17.77 -3.66 8.59
N VAL A 524 -17.60 -4.07 9.85
CA VAL A 524 -18.47 -5.05 10.55
C VAL A 524 -19.27 -4.43 11.70
N GLU A 525 -19.29 -3.10 11.81
CA GLU A 525 -20.10 -2.41 12.82
C GLU A 525 -21.54 -2.19 12.32
N LYS A 526 -22.51 -2.75 13.04
CA LYS A 526 -23.94 -2.70 12.68
C LYS A 526 -24.45 -1.28 12.41
N GLU A 527 -24.06 -0.33 13.27
CA GLU A 527 -24.47 1.07 13.12
C GLU A 527 -23.93 1.71 11.84
N PHE A 528 -22.74 1.31 11.41
CA PHE A 528 -22.14 1.80 10.17
C PHE A 528 -22.80 1.15 8.95
N LEU A 529 -22.92 -0.17 8.92
CA LEU A 529 -23.56 -0.91 7.82
C LEU A 529 -24.96 -0.38 7.52
N LYS A 530 -25.75 -0.05 8.54
CA LYS A 530 -27.10 0.53 8.38
C LYS A 530 -27.12 1.89 7.68
N THR A 531 -26.00 2.58 7.58
CA THR A 531 -25.94 3.90 6.91
C THR A 531 -25.89 3.83 5.40
N PHE A 532 -25.43 2.72 4.81
CA PHE A 532 -25.17 2.64 3.36
C PHE A 532 -25.53 1.30 2.71
N ALA A 533 -25.69 0.23 3.47
CA ALA A 533 -25.95 -1.09 2.92
C ALA A 533 -27.41 -1.21 2.49
N PHE A 534 -27.73 -0.70 1.29
CA PHE A 534 -29.07 -0.74 0.68
C PHE A 534 -29.04 -1.59 -0.59
N HIS A 535 -30.05 -2.42 -0.78
CA HIS A 535 -30.17 -3.25 -1.97
C HIS A 535 -30.26 -2.39 -3.25
N TYR A 536 -29.39 -2.67 -4.21
CA TYR A 536 -29.20 -1.81 -5.41
C TYR A 536 -30.43 -1.66 -6.30
N GLN A 537 -31.35 -2.64 -6.30
CA GLN A 537 -32.60 -2.61 -7.09
C GLN A 537 -33.79 -2.07 -6.30
N THR A 538 -33.96 -2.54 -5.04
CA THR A 538 -35.17 -2.22 -4.25
C THR A 538 -34.97 -1.01 -3.35
N GLY A 539 -33.72 -0.63 -3.04
CA GLY A 539 -33.41 0.43 -2.08
C GLY A 539 -33.68 0.04 -0.62
N GLU A 540 -34.08 -1.22 -0.34
CA GLU A 540 -34.30 -1.69 1.00
C GLU A 540 -32.98 -1.84 1.77
N PRO A 541 -32.96 -1.52 3.08
CA PRO A 541 -31.75 -1.73 3.90
C PRO A 541 -31.42 -3.20 4.04
N MET A 542 -30.14 -3.50 4.26
CA MET A 542 -29.70 -4.86 4.59
C MET A 542 -30.46 -5.35 5.84
N PRO A 543 -31.07 -6.55 5.81
CA PRO A 543 -31.77 -7.11 6.96
C PRO A 543 -30.85 -7.25 8.17
N ASP A 544 -31.39 -6.95 9.36
CA ASP A 544 -30.64 -7.09 10.63
C ASP A 544 -30.09 -8.50 10.84
N GLU A 545 -30.84 -9.53 10.42
CA GLU A 545 -30.39 -10.93 10.48
C GLU A 545 -29.11 -11.16 9.66
N LEU A 546 -29.02 -10.54 8.48
CA LEU A 546 -27.84 -10.65 7.63
C LEU A 546 -26.64 -9.93 8.25
N ILE A 547 -26.85 -8.75 8.82
CA ILE A 547 -25.83 -8.01 9.57
C ILE A 547 -25.33 -8.82 10.77
N ASP A 548 -26.25 -9.44 11.52
CA ASP A 548 -25.92 -10.26 12.69
C ASP A 548 -25.09 -11.50 12.28
N LYS A 549 -25.35 -12.10 11.09
CA LYS A 549 -24.51 -13.17 10.52
C LYS A 549 -23.12 -12.68 10.14
N ILE A 550 -22.97 -11.47 9.58
CA ILE A 550 -21.67 -10.86 9.30
C ILE A 550 -20.86 -10.75 10.61
N ILE A 551 -21.48 -10.18 11.66
CA ILE A 551 -20.84 -9.99 12.96
C ILE A 551 -20.46 -11.33 13.60
N ALA A 552 -21.36 -12.31 13.58
CA ALA A 552 -21.12 -13.65 14.12
C ALA A 552 -19.99 -14.39 13.41
N SER A 553 -19.83 -14.15 12.12
CA SER A 553 -18.76 -14.77 11.30
C SER A 553 -17.44 -13.98 11.30
N ARG A 554 -17.36 -12.85 12.00
CA ARG A 554 -16.19 -11.93 11.98
C ARG A 554 -14.87 -12.66 12.29
N ASN A 555 -14.89 -13.50 13.29
CA ASN A 555 -13.69 -14.21 13.77
C ASN A 555 -13.46 -15.57 13.10
N PHE A 556 -14.26 -15.91 12.08
CA PHE A 556 -14.10 -17.17 11.35
C PHE A 556 -12.81 -17.17 10.53
N GLY A 557 -11.88 -18.06 10.89
CA GLY A 557 -10.58 -18.15 10.25
C GLY A 557 -9.58 -17.04 10.66
N ALA A 558 -9.90 -16.23 11.69
CA ALA A 558 -9.05 -15.13 12.12
C ALA A 558 -7.65 -15.60 12.57
N ALA A 559 -7.55 -16.74 13.24
CA ALA A 559 -6.25 -17.25 13.66
C ALA A 559 -5.39 -17.71 12.49
N THR A 560 -5.97 -18.39 11.53
CA THR A 560 -5.29 -18.80 10.30
C THR A 560 -4.83 -17.59 9.47
N ALA A 561 -5.67 -16.56 9.35
CA ALA A 561 -5.35 -15.31 8.67
C ALA A 561 -4.20 -14.57 9.36
N CYS A 562 -4.22 -14.46 10.70
CA CYS A 562 -3.13 -13.86 11.47
C CYS A 562 -1.81 -14.60 11.23
N LEU A 563 -1.78 -15.93 11.31
CA LEU A 563 -0.55 -16.70 11.09
C LEU A 563 -0.02 -16.59 9.67
N ARG A 564 -0.89 -16.40 8.67
CA ARG A 564 -0.44 -16.14 7.31
C ARG A 564 0.35 -14.82 7.22
N GLN A 565 -0.11 -13.76 7.87
CA GLN A 565 0.61 -12.48 7.93
C GLN A 565 1.92 -12.60 8.72
N VAL A 566 1.90 -13.35 9.81
CA VAL A 566 3.11 -13.66 10.59
C VAL A 566 4.12 -14.44 9.75
N ALA A 567 3.67 -15.39 8.91
CA ALA A 567 4.53 -16.12 7.99
C ALA A 567 5.25 -15.18 7.01
N PHE A 568 4.55 -14.23 6.43
CA PHE A 568 5.16 -13.22 5.56
C PHE A 568 6.19 -12.36 6.31
N GLY A 569 5.90 -11.96 7.55
CA GLY A 569 6.86 -11.25 8.40
C GLY A 569 8.10 -12.08 8.72
N LEU A 570 7.95 -13.37 9.00
CA LEU A 570 9.08 -14.29 9.24
C LEU A 570 9.95 -14.45 7.98
N LEU A 571 9.32 -14.58 6.81
CA LEU A 571 10.03 -14.71 5.53
C LEU A 571 10.85 -13.46 5.22
N ASP A 572 10.25 -12.29 5.38
CA ASP A 572 10.91 -11.00 5.23
C ASP A 572 12.14 -10.88 6.15
N MET A 573 11.92 -11.09 7.44
CA MET A 573 13.01 -11.00 8.42
C MET A 573 14.11 -12.05 8.17
N ALA A 574 13.74 -13.25 7.71
CA ALA A 574 14.73 -14.29 7.39
C ALA A 574 15.67 -13.88 6.25
N TYR A 575 15.18 -13.18 5.23
CA TYR A 575 16.04 -12.63 4.17
C TYR A 575 16.96 -11.53 4.68
N TYR A 576 16.44 -10.61 5.49
CA TYR A 576 17.13 -9.35 5.78
C TYR A 576 17.90 -9.34 7.12
N THR A 577 17.90 -10.46 7.85
CA THR A 577 18.79 -10.72 8.99
C THR A 577 20.02 -11.54 8.62
N GLN A 578 20.27 -11.78 7.32
CA GLN A 578 21.45 -12.47 6.84
C GLN A 578 22.70 -11.60 7.03
N LYS A 579 23.74 -12.17 7.69
CA LYS A 579 25.08 -11.56 7.83
C LYS A 579 26.00 -11.95 6.68
N ASP A 580 25.88 -13.19 6.24
CA ASP A 580 26.67 -13.74 5.15
C ASP A 580 25.96 -13.63 3.81
N GLU A 581 26.68 -13.83 2.72
CA GLU A 581 26.12 -13.85 1.38
C GLU A 581 25.02 -14.91 1.27
N PHE A 582 23.84 -14.49 0.81
CA PHE A 582 22.71 -15.40 0.59
C PHE A 582 22.95 -16.20 -0.71
N THR A 583 23.24 -17.47 -0.57
CA THR A 583 23.53 -18.40 -1.69
C THR A 583 22.49 -19.51 -1.83
N ASP A 584 21.59 -19.64 -0.87
CA ASP A 584 20.57 -20.70 -0.84
C ASP A 584 19.60 -20.60 -2.02
N ASP A 585 18.98 -21.73 -2.35
CA ASP A 585 17.86 -21.75 -3.27
C ASP A 585 16.63 -21.11 -2.62
N ILE A 586 16.00 -20.17 -3.33
CA ILE A 586 14.88 -19.37 -2.86
C ILE A 586 13.72 -20.23 -2.34
N ILE A 587 13.31 -21.26 -3.09
CA ILE A 587 12.11 -22.03 -2.76
C ILE A 587 12.29 -22.84 -1.48
N PRO A 588 13.35 -23.65 -1.29
CA PRO A 588 13.57 -24.35 -0.02
C PRO A 588 13.76 -23.39 1.16
N PHE A 589 14.49 -22.30 0.96
CA PHE A 589 14.69 -21.29 2.00
C PHE A 589 13.35 -20.68 2.46
N GLU A 590 12.49 -20.27 1.53
CA GLU A 590 11.15 -19.77 1.83
C GLU A 590 10.37 -20.75 2.72
N LYS A 591 10.32 -22.03 2.31
CA LYS A 591 9.54 -23.05 3.04
C LYS A 591 10.05 -23.25 4.47
N GLN A 592 11.34 -23.12 4.71
CA GLN A 592 11.95 -23.21 6.03
C GLN A 592 11.71 -21.94 6.86
N ALA A 593 11.87 -20.76 6.26
CA ALA A 593 11.82 -19.47 6.95
C ALA A 593 10.49 -19.24 7.68
N TRP A 594 9.37 -19.57 7.04
CA TRP A 594 8.04 -19.34 7.60
C TRP A 594 7.36 -20.57 8.21
N ALA A 595 8.04 -21.74 8.23
CA ALA A 595 7.45 -23.02 8.64
C ALA A 595 6.75 -22.98 10.01
N LYS A 596 7.22 -22.16 10.95
CA LYS A 596 6.62 -22.04 12.30
C LYS A 596 5.19 -21.52 12.29
N ALA A 597 4.86 -20.68 11.32
CA ALA A 597 3.56 -20.01 11.20
C ALA A 597 2.63 -20.68 10.18
N ILE A 598 3.15 -21.56 9.33
CA ILE A 598 2.33 -22.27 8.33
C ILE A 598 1.50 -23.36 9.00
N ILE A 599 0.23 -23.42 8.59
CA ILE A 599 -0.71 -24.48 8.92
C ILE A 599 -0.98 -25.31 7.66
N GLY A 600 -0.95 -26.63 7.78
CA GLY A 600 -1.11 -27.54 6.65
C GLY A 600 0.19 -27.83 5.88
N GLU A 601 0.07 -28.60 4.81
CA GLU A 601 1.20 -29.00 3.97
C GLU A 601 1.64 -27.87 3.02
N GLN A 602 2.96 -27.70 2.90
CA GLN A 602 3.58 -26.76 1.97
C GLN A 602 3.94 -27.47 0.66
N ARG A 603 3.59 -26.88 -0.46
CA ARG A 603 4.03 -27.36 -1.77
C ARG A 603 5.48 -26.92 -2.05
N LYS A 604 6.27 -27.88 -2.57
CA LYS A 604 7.67 -27.64 -2.92
C LYS A 604 7.88 -26.96 -4.27
N ASP A 605 6.85 -26.95 -5.11
CA ASP A 605 6.84 -26.43 -6.49
C ASP A 605 6.18 -25.05 -6.63
N THR A 606 5.95 -24.35 -5.54
CA THR A 606 5.39 -22.99 -5.51
C THR A 606 6.35 -22.01 -4.83
N CYS A 607 6.26 -20.74 -5.18
CA CYS A 607 7.11 -19.70 -4.59
C CYS A 607 6.32 -18.40 -4.41
N MET A 608 6.32 -17.85 -3.19
CA MET A 608 5.78 -16.54 -2.87
C MET A 608 6.81 -15.43 -3.08
N THR A 609 8.07 -15.69 -2.78
CA THR A 609 9.16 -14.71 -2.80
C THR A 609 9.26 -13.96 -4.13
N VAL A 610 9.15 -14.67 -5.26
CA VAL A 610 9.27 -14.10 -6.61
C VAL A 610 8.10 -13.21 -7.03
N GLN A 611 7.04 -13.18 -6.26
CA GLN A 611 5.86 -12.32 -6.44
C GLN A 611 5.58 -11.44 -5.22
N PHE A 612 6.48 -11.47 -4.23
CA PHE A 612 6.37 -10.70 -3.00
C PHE A 612 6.88 -9.27 -3.19
N SER A 613 6.12 -8.49 -3.96
CA SER A 613 6.48 -7.11 -4.33
C SER A 613 6.78 -6.23 -3.12
N HIS A 614 6.05 -6.38 -2.01
CA HIS A 614 6.24 -5.60 -0.79
C HIS A 614 7.71 -5.56 -0.35
N ILE A 615 8.36 -6.72 -0.24
CA ILE A 615 9.72 -6.82 0.29
C ILE A 615 10.80 -6.77 -0.79
N MET A 616 10.46 -6.99 -2.07
CA MET A 616 11.44 -6.96 -3.16
C MET A 616 11.50 -5.60 -3.87
N ALA A 617 10.36 -4.98 -4.15
CA ALA A 617 10.26 -3.74 -4.92
C ALA A 617 9.46 -2.62 -4.23
N GLY A 618 8.66 -2.93 -3.20
CA GLY A 618 7.67 -2.02 -2.61
C GLY A 618 8.11 -1.28 -1.35
N GLY A 619 9.38 -1.38 -0.93
CA GLY A 619 9.89 -0.64 0.24
C GLY A 619 9.67 -1.30 1.61
N TYR A 620 9.02 -2.47 1.68
CA TYR A 620 8.77 -3.22 2.91
C TYR A 620 9.89 -4.22 3.30
N ALA A 621 11.07 -4.12 2.70
CA ALA A 621 12.21 -4.97 3.08
C ALA A 621 12.57 -4.78 4.56
N ALA A 622 12.62 -5.87 5.34
CA ALA A 622 12.69 -5.88 6.80
C ALA A 622 11.59 -5.05 7.47
N GLY A 623 10.41 -4.96 6.85
CA GLY A 623 9.32 -4.09 7.28
C GLY A 623 7.93 -4.70 7.18
N TYR A 624 7.75 -5.91 6.67
CA TYR A 624 6.44 -6.53 6.51
C TYR A 624 5.72 -6.79 7.86
N TYR A 625 6.48 -7.01 8.92
CA TYR A 625 5.93 -7.13 10.28
C TYR A 625 5.08 -5.91 10.68
N SER A 626 5.29 -4.77 10.04
CA SER A 626 4.61 -3.50 10.34
C SER A 626 3.09 -3.61 10.25
N TYR A 627 2.55 -4.46 9.39
CA TYR A 627 1.11 -4.76 9.33
C TYR A 627 0.59 -5.33 10.65
N LYS A 628 1.29 -6.31 11.22
CA LYS A 628 0.89 -6.88 12.52
C LYS A 628 1.22 -5.96 13.69
N TRP A 629 2.29 -5.18 13.58
CA TRP A 629 2.62 -4.15 14.55
C TRP A 629 1.52 -3.08 14.63
N ALA A 630 1.14 -2.54 13.49
CA ALA A 630 0.09 -1.53 13.39
C ALA A 630 -1.29 -2.07 13.76
N GLU A 631 -1.55 -3.35 13.49
CA GLU A 631 -2.81 -4.01 13.87
C GLU A 631 -2.95 -4.14 15.40
N VAL A 632 -1.85 -4.31 16.13
CA VAL A 632 -1.83 -4.22 17.59
C VAL A 632 -2.20 -2.81 18.04
N LEU A 633 -1.65 -1.77 17.38
CA LEU A 633 -1.98 -0.37 17.66
C LEU A 633 -3.45 -0.06 17.36
N ASP A 634 -3.94 -0.49 16.20
CA ASP A 634 -5.30 -0.22 15.73
C ASP A 634 -6.35 -0.86 16.63
N ALA A 635 -6.18 -2.15 16.98
CA ALA A 635 -7.10 -2.86 17.84
C ALA A 635 -7.23 -2.19 19.23
N ASP A 636 -6.10 -1.76 19.81
CA ASP A 636 -6.10 -1.04 21.08
C ASP A 636 -6.69 0.37 20.94
N ALA A 637 -6.41 1.09 19.85
CA ALA A 637 -7.01 2.39 19.57
C ALA A 637 -8.52 2.31 19.34
N PHE A 638 -8.98 1.33 18.54
CA PHE A 638 -10.40 1.14 18.28
C PHE A 638 -11.19 0.70 19.52
N SER A 639 -10.53 0.01 20.48
CA SER A 639 -11.15 -0.34 21.76
C SER A 639 -11.65 0.88 22.53
N VAL A 640 -11.01 2.05 22.37
CA VAL A 640 -11.47 3.33 22.96
C VAL A 640 -12.81 3.74 22.33
N PHE A 641 -12.92 3.66 21.01
CA PHE A 641 -14.16 3.96 20.29
C PHE A 641 -15.29 2.98 20.65
N LYS A 642 -14.98 1.70 20.82
CA LYS A 642 -15.98 0.71 21.30
C LYS A 642 -16.51 1.06 22.68
N HIS A 643 -15.66 1.58 23.58
CA HIS A 643 -16.04 1.96 24.93
C HIS A 643 -16.77 3.31 24.99
N GLU A 644 -16.30 4.32 24.25
CA GLU A 644 -16.81 5.69 24.30
C GLU A 644 -17.92 5.95 23.26
N GLY A 645 -18.14 5.02 22.32
CA GLY A 645 -19.06 5.10 21.18
C GLY A 645 -18.33 5.25 19.86
N ILE A 646 -18.63 4.36 18.88
CA ILE A 646 -17.91 4.28 17.60
C ILE A 646 -18.01 5.55 16.74
N PHE A 647 -19.00 6.40 16.99
CA PHE A 647 -19.17 7.70 16.35
C PHE A 647 -18.96 8.89 17.29
N ASN A 648 -18.28 8.68 18.41
CA ASN A 648 -18.01 9.75 19.36
C ASN A 648 -17.06 10.78 18.74
N GLN A 649 -17.59 11.97 18.45
CA GLN A 649 -16.82 13.03 17.79
C GLN A 649 -15.68 13.57 18.64
N SER A 650 -15.80 13.57 19.98
CA SER A 650 -14.71 13.99 20.86
C SER A 650 -13.54 13.01 20.77
N THR A 651 -13.81 11.71 20.76
CA THR A 651 -12.80 10.65 20.58
C THR A 651 -12.16 10.73 19.21
N ALA A 652 -12.97 10.90 18.15
CA ALA A 652 -12.49 11.09 16.80
C ALA A 652 -11.60 12.34 16.67
N GLN A 653 -11.97 13.46 17.31
CA GLN A 653 -11.17 14.68 17.30
C GLN A 653 -9.82 14.45 18.02
N ARG A 654 -9.79 13.76 19.15
CA ARG A 654 -8.53 13.40 19.81
C ARG A 654 -7.63 12.51 18.93
N PHE A 655 -8.23 11.58 18.19
CA PHE A 655 -7.49 10.74 17.23
C PHE A 655 -6.95 11.57 16.06
N ARG A 656 -7.76 12.47 15.50
CA ARG A 656 -7.33 13.41 14.46
C ARG A 656 -6.16 14.28 14.96
N ASP A 657 -6.30 14.91 16.12
CA ASP A 657 -5.34 15.90 16.64
C ASP A 657 -3.99 15.28 17.05
N ASN A 658 -3.99 14.02 17.53
CA ASN A 658 -2.79 13.36 18.04
C ASN A 658 -2.16 12.40 17.06
N ILE A 659 -2.92 11.83 16.12
CA ILE A 659 -2.45 10.83 15.16
C ILE A 659 -2.50 11.37 13.74
N LEU A 660 -3.70 11.66 13.20
CA LEU A 660 -3.89 11.90 11.77
C LEU A 660 -3.28 13.21 11.27
N SER A 661 -3.19 14.25 12.14
CA SER A 661 -2.71 15.57 11.71
C SER A 661 -1.22 15.80 11.96
N ARG A 662 -0.56 14.88 12.65
CA ARG A 662 0.80 15.13 13.17
C ARG A 662 1.91 14.64 12.25
N GLY A 663 1.62 13.68 11.36
CA GLY A 663 2.63 13.08 10.49
C GLY A 663 3.88 12.64 11.26
N GLY A 664 5.06 12.91 10.71
CA GLY A 664 6.38 12.56 11.28
C GLY A 664 7.00 13.63 12.20
N THR A 665 6.21 14.60 12.70
CA THR A 665 6.72 15.71 13.51
C THR A 665 7.27 15.30 14.87
N GLU A 666 6.82 14.15 15.40
CA GLU A 666 7.21 13.62 16.69
C GLU A 666 7.42 12.11 16.61
N HIS A 667 8.03 11.52 17.65
CA HIS A 667 8.15 10.06 17.74
C HIS A 667 6.75 9.43 17.80
N PRO A 668 6.43 8.44 16.94
CA PRO A 668 5.07 7.92 16.83
C PRO A 668 4.52 7.29 18.13
N MET A 669 5.37 6.70 18.96
CA MET A 669 4.92 6.19 20.28
C MET A 669 4.46 7.32 21.22
N GLU A 670 5.04 8.51 21.14
CA GLU A 670 4.59 9.66 21.95
C GLU A 670 3.23 10.19 21.47
N LEU A 671 3.03 10.23 20.14
CA LEU A 671 1.73 10.56 19.54
C LEU A 671 0.67 9.55 19.97
N TYR A 672 1.00 8.26 19.90
CA TYR A 672 0.10 7.18 20.30
C TYR A 672 -0.28 7.25 21.79
N LYS A 673 0.71 7.40 22.69
CA LYS A 673 0.47 7.56 24.13
C LYS A 673 -0.39 8.78 24.46
N ARG A 674 -0.22 9.86 23.71
CA ARG A 674 -1.03 11.08 23.92
C ARG A 674 -2.51 10.84 23.60
N PHE A 675 -2.80 10.02 22.60
CA PHE A 675 -4.17 9.58 22.31
C PHE A 675 -4.65 8.53 23.31
N ARG A 676 -3.85 7.47 23.52
CA ARG A 676 -4.29 6.23 24.20
C ARG A 676 -4.10 6.27 25.72
N GLY A 677 -3.12 7.02 26.21
CA GLY A 677 -2.75 7.10 27.62
C GLY A 677 -1.79 6.00 28.11
N LYS A 678 -1.44 5.04 27.25
CA LYS A 678 -0.52 3.91 27.57
C LYS A 678 0.12 3.35 26.31
N GLU A 679 1.12 2.48 26.47
CA GLU A 679 1.69 1.67 25.38
C GLU A 679 0.72 0.56 24.96
N PRO A 680 0.74 0.14 23.67
CA PRO A 680 -0.11 -0.93 23.17
C PRO A 680 0.38 -2.30 23.65
N THR A 681 -0.56 -3.26 23.68
CA THR A 681 -0.28 -4.69 23.92
C THR A 681 -1.10 -5.54 22.95
N ILE A 682 -0.71 -6.80 22.72
CA ILE A 682 -1.45 -7.72 21.84
C ILE A 682 -2.84 -8.11 22.40
N GLN A 683 -3.14 -7.73 23.63
CA GLN A 683 -4.37 -8.15 24.31
C GLN A 683 -5.64 -7.68 23.58
N ALA A 684 -5.69 -6.42 23.17
CA ALA A 684 -6.85 -5.89 22.45
C ALA A 684 -7.06 -6.57 21.09
N LEU A 685 -5.97 -6.91 20.40
CA LEU A 685 -6.01 -7.68 19.15
C LEU A 685 -6.57 -9.09 19.39
N MET A 686 -6.07 -9.79 20.42
CA MET A 686 -6.54 -11.13 20.78
C MET A 686 -8.04 -11.12 21.14
N GLU A 687 -8.48 -10.14 21.93
CA GLU A 687 -9.90 -9.97 22.29
C GLU A 687 -10.77 -9.72 21.06
N ARG A 688 -10.33 -8.84 20.15
CA ARG A 688 -11.02 -8.57 18.88
C ARG A 688 -11.19 -9.83 18.05
N ASP A 689 -10.15 -10.65 17.95
CA ASP A 689 -10.11 -11.85 17.13
C ASP A 689 -10.70 -13.09 17.84
N GLY A 690 -11.17 -12.93 19.07
CA GLY A 690 -11.78 -14.03 19.85
C GLY A 690 -10.78 -15.09 20.32
N ILE A 691 -9.50 -14.75 20.44
CA ILE A 691 -8.44 -15.65 20.89
C ILE A 691 -8.42 -15.68 22.41
N ARG A 692 -8.68 -16.85 22.98
CA ARG A 692 -8.69 -17.05 24.45
C ARG A 692 -7.28 -17.13 25.00
N THR A 693 -7.02 -16.45 26.11
CA THR A 693 -5.78 -16.60 26.85
C THR A 693 -5.79 -17.88 27.67
N ASN A 694 -4.62 -18.54 27.83
CA ASN A 694 -4.45 -19.74 28.68
C ASN A 694 -4.79 -19.51 30.18
N LYS A 695 -5.20 -18.30 30.57
CA LYS A 695 -5.70 -18.01 31.93
C LYS A 695 -7.20 -18.25 32.09
N GLU A 696 -7.92 -18.51 30.98
CA GLU A 696 -9.38 -18.76 30.96
C GLU A 696 -9.73 -20.21 30.63
N LEU A 697 -8.70 -21.08 30.46
CA LEU A 697 -8.79 -22.53 30.45
C LEU A 697 -8.37 -23.07 31.83
#